data_60254e2f2e8a5a86183c34efb46b79fe
#
_entry.id   60254e2f2e8a5a86183c34efb46b79fe
#
_cell.length_a   1.000
_cell.length_b   1.000
_cell.length_c   1.000
_cell.angle_alpha   90.00
_cell.angle_beta   90.00
_cell.angle_gamma   90.00
#
_symmetry.space_group_name_H-M   'P 1'
#
loop_
_entity.id
_entity.type
_entity.pdbx_description
1 polymer ?
#
loop_
_entity_poly.entity_id
_entity_poly.type
_entity_poly.pdbx_seq_one_letter_code
_entity_poly.pdbx_strand_id
1 'polypeptide(L)'
;QESNRLAGLVPSKPPGLSLKNLFNWDEKKLKEKVRSEELPKVDELKQLLAGGGEEESNQTIQQANIIEGSVRNTGIHACGVIITPDDITNFVPVALAKDSDLFVTQFDNSVVESAGLLKMDFLGLSTLTLIKDTIENIKQTHGLELDAEAFPLDDKKTYELFQRGETVGIFQYESAGMQKYMRELKPTVFADLIAMNALYRPGPLEYIPSFIKRKHGIEPIEYDLPDMKEYLEETYGITVYQEQVMLLSQKLAGFTKGEADVLRKAMGKKQIAVLAKMKPKFVAQASEKGHDAQKLEKIWADWEKFAAYAFNKSHSTCYAWVGYQTAYLKANYPAEYMAAVLSNNMNDIKTITFFLEECHRMGIRVLPPDVNESLYKFTVNKNGDIRFGMGAVKGVGKAAVDTIVENRKERSYTSIFDLAKRVDYKSINKKAFESIALAGGFDSFAGTHRAQYFYAETDGIPFLEKAIRFGNKYQESKNSAQMSLFGGIDEAEIPEPMIPKCESWGNLEQLRREKEVVGIYISGHPLDDFKHAIQHYCNINLSQLQNLTPLINRELTVAGMITDEQHRTSKNGSPFGFFTLEDYDGSFEFRLFNKDYGEFRQYMVMGAFLFIKFKVVEGFLNNQTQQRGEPRIQVLQMEFLQDVLEKLSKKVTFHLNIEDISQPMIDKYKSLVSKHKGKQPVYFVVHHKEDNIHLNMDNAQLKVSINNAFLDELEAQSVVYNLNNQPLEKFIAKKVETQEEEEPAIEELGLSD
;
A
#
# COMPACT_ATOMS: atom_id res chain seq x y z
N GLN A 1 24.10 -23.99 3.50
CA GLN A 1 22.91 -24.41 2.73
C GLN A 1 22.07 -25.44 3.53
N GLU A 2 22.72 -26.47 4.09
CA GLU A 2 22.03 -27.53 4.83
C GLU A 2 21.27 -27.01 6.05
N SER A 3 21.83 -26.12 6.85
CA SER A 3 21.15 -25.53 8.01
C SER A 3 19.84 -24.82 7.63
N ASN A 4 19.84 -24.12 6.48
CA ASN A 4 18.62 -23.46 5.98
C ASN A 4 17.59 -24.47 5.47
N ARG A 5 18.03 -25.61 4.89
CA ARG A 5 17.16 -26.70 4.50
C ARG A 5 16.46 -27.29 5.73
N LEU A 6 17.23 -27.65 6.75
CA LEU A 6 16.72 -28.22 8.01
C LEU A 6 15.74 -27.26 8.69
N ALA A 7 16.07 -25.96 8.76
CA ALA A 7 15.17 -24.95 9.29
C ALA A 7 13.87 -24.83 8.50
N GLY A 8 13.94 -24.98 7.17
CA GLY A 8 12.77 -24.96 6.27
C GLY A 8 11.84 -26.17 6.41
N LEU A 9 12.28 -27.24 7.06
CA LEU A 9 11.44 -28.40 7.35
C LEU A 9 10.51 -28.19 8.53
N VAL A 10 10.81 -27.23 9.43
CA VAL A 10 9.94 -26.91 10.56
C VAL A 10 8.73 -26.13 10.08
N PRO A 11 7.49 -26.63 10.28
CA PRO A 11 6.29 -25.93 9.87
C PRO A 11 6.17 -24.56 10.52
N SER A 12 5.90 -23.54 9.71
CA SER A 12 5.75 -22.16 10.18
C SER A 12 4.37 -21.82 10.73
N LYS A 13 3.37 -22.68 10.47
CA LYS A 13 1.95 -22.49 10.86
C LYS A 13 1.33 -23.80 11.37
N PRO A 14 0.51 -23.72 12.43
CA PRO A 14 0.21 -22.54 13.24
C PRO A 14 1.39 -22.08 14.11
N PRO A 15 1.41 -20.80 14.55
CA PRO A 15 2.43 -20.33 15.49
C PRO A 15 2.45 -21.14 16.78
N GLY A 16 3.65 -21.41 17.33
CA GLY A 16 3.82 -22.15 18.59
C GLY A 16 3.93 -23.66 18.43
N LEU A 17 4.05 -24.18 17.21
CA LEU A 17 4.45 -25.56 16.98
C LEU A 17 5.90 -25.77 17.47
N SER A 18 6.09 -26.74 18.34
CA SER A 18 7.43 -27.15 18.81
C SER A 18 7.86 -28.46 18.17
N LEU A 19 9.16 -28.67 17.99
CA LEU A 19 9.73 -29.94 17.55
C LEU A 19 9.25 -31.08 18.44
N LYS A 20 9.27 -30.85 19.76
CA LYS A 20 8.79 -31.81 20.77
C LYS A 20 7.33 -32.20 20.52
N ASN A 21 6.48 -31.26 20.16
CA ASN A 21 5.09 -31.56 19.82
C ASN A 21 4.99 -32.35 18.51
N LEU A 22 5.70 -31.92 17.47
CA LEU A 22 5.70 -32.58 16.16
C LEU A 22 6.18 -34.03 16.26
N PHE A 23 7.16 -34.30 17.10
CA PHE A 23 7.72 -35.65 17.29
C PHE A 23 6.81 -36.56 18.13
N ASN A 24 6.09 -36.01 19.11
CA ASN A 24 5.26 -36.76 20.03
C ASN A 24 3.80 -36.94 19.57
N TRP A 25 3.33 -36.17 18.59
CA TRP A 25 1.98 -36.28 18.09
C TRP A 25 1.81 -37.51 17.15
N ASP A 26 0.69 -38.17 17.30
CA ASP A 26 0.25 -39.23 16.39
C ASP A 26 -0.19 -38.61 15.03
N GLU A 27 -0.36 -39.47 14.01
CA GLU A 27 -0.77 -39.04 12.68
C GLU A 27 -2.10 -38.28 12.66
N LYS A 28 -3.05 -38.67 13.50
CA LYS A 28 -4.37 -38.05 13.58
C LYS A 28 -4.25 -36.60 14.05
N LYS A 29 -3.48 -36.38 15.11
CA LYS A 29 -3.22 -35.05 15.68
C LYS A 29 -2.38 -34.20 14.77
N LEU A 30 -1.41 -34.78 14.05
CA LEU A 30 -0.62 -34.05 13.04
C LEU A 30 -1.52 -33.59 11.89
N LYS A 31 -2.38 -34.44 11.35
CA LYS A 31 -3.34 -34.07 10.29
C LYS A 31 -4.36 -33.02 10.75
N GLU A 32 -4.69 -32.96 12.03
CA GLU A 32 -5.57 -31.96 12.61
C GLU A 32 -4.88 -30.57 12.78
N LYS A 33 -3.60 -30.58 13.19
CA LYS A 33 -2.89 -29.36 13.63
C LYS A 33 -1.92 -28.79 12.60
N VAL A 34 -1.43 -29.58 11.66
CA VAL A 34 -0.46 -29.20 10.64
C VAL A 34 -1.16 -29.21 9.27
N ARG A 35 -0.86 -28.24 8.42
CA ARG A 35 -1.40 -28.20 7.06
C ARG A 35 -0.96 -29.43 6.28
N SER A 36 -1.84 -29.95 5.44
CA SER A 36 -1.58 -31.15 4.62
C SER A 36 -0.33 -31.01 3.73
N GLU A 37 -0.06 -29.83 3.23
CA GLU A 37 1.11 -29.51 2.41
C GLU A 37 2.45 -29.53 3.19
N GLU A 38 2.42 -29.40 4.52
CA GLU A 38 3.61 -29.40 5.38
C GLU A 38 3.84 -30.76 6.07
N LEU A 39 2.89 -31.69 6.00
CA LEU A 39 3.05 -33.03 6.60
C LEU A 39 4.29 -33.78 6.09
N PRO A 40 4.65 -33.78 4.78
CA PRO A 40 5.86 -34.43 4.30
C PRO A 40 7.14 -33.89 4.95
N LYS A 41 7.18 -32.60 5.29
CA LYS A 41 8.32 -32.00 6.00
C LYS A 41 8.45 -32.54 7.42
N VAL A 42 7.31 -32.74 8.09
CA VAL A 42 7.28 -33.32 9.45
C VAL A 42 7.75 -34.76 9.42
N ASP A 43 7.37 -35.53 8.39
CA ASP A 43 7.82 -36.92 8.23
C ASP A 43 9.33 -36.98 7.99
N GLU A 44 9.89 -36.09 7.20
CA GLU A 44 11.35 -35.96 7.00
C GLU A 44 12.06 -35.59 8.32
N LEU A 45 11.52 -34.62 9.10
CA LEU A 45 12.04 -34.30 10.42
C LEU A 45 12.04 -35.50 11.38
N LYS A 46 10.98 -36.31 11.39
CA LYS A 46 10.89 -37.55 12.20
C LYS A 46 11.92 -38.58 11.74
N GLN A 47 12.14 -38.75 10.44
CA GLN A 47 13.18 -39.64 9.91
C GLN A 47 14.57 -39.18 10.33
N LEU A 48 14.87 -37.87 10.25
CA LEU A 48 16.14 -37.33 10.72
C LEU A 48 16.34 -37.55 12.21
N LEU A 49 15.31 -37.33 13.03
CA LEU A 49 15.39 -37.61 14.47
C LEU A 49 15.66 -39.10 14.77
N ALA A 50 15.11 -40.00 13.96
CA ALA A 50 15.33 -41.43 14.06
C ALA A 50 16.66 -41.95 13.48
N GLY A 51 17.49 -41.05 12.93
CA GLY A 51 18.79 -41.38 12.35
C GLY A 51 18.74 -41.76 10.86
N GLY A 52 17.67 -41.37 10.16
CA GLY A 52 17.46 -41.69 8.74
C GLY A 52 18.11 -40.77 7.72
N GLY A 53 19.09 -39.95 8.09
CA GLY A 53 19.80 -39.02 7.22
C GLY A 53 21.30 -39.01 7.40
N GLU A 54 21.97 -37.96 6.91
CA GLU A 54 23.40 -37.73 7.19
C GLU A 54 23.59 -37.49 8.68
N GLU A 55 24.71 -37.99 9.24
CA GLU A 55 24.97 -37.97 10.69
C GLU A 55 24.94 -36.55 11.28
N GLU A 56 25.49 -35.54 10.56
CA GLU A 56 25.46 -34.14 11.00
C GLU A 56 24.04 -33.57 11.05
N SER A 57 23.19 -33.90 10.07
CA SER A 57 21.79 -33.46 10.02
C SER A 57 20.98 -34.10 11.17
N ASN A 58 21.20 -35.40 11.42
CA ASN A 58 20.56 -36.12 12.52
C ASN A 58 20.95 -35.52 13.87
N GLN A 59 22.24 -35.32 14.13
CA GLN A 59 22.72 -34.68 15.35
C GLN A 59 22.17 -33.26 15.52
N THR A 60 22.12 -32.48 14.41
CA THR A 60 21.57 -31.12 14.44
C THR A 60 20.10 -31.11 14.90
N ILE A 61 19.25 -32.00 14.38
CA ILE A 61 17.84 -32.08 14.76
C ILE A 61 17.68 -32.58 16.20
N GLN A 62 18.49 -33.55 16.64
CA GLN A 62 18.51 -34.03 18.02
C GLN A 62 18.87 -32.92 19.01
N GLN A 63 19.93 -32.14 18.73
CA GLN A 63 20.34 -31.02 19.55
C GLN A 63 19.33 -29.89 19.52
N ALA A 64 18.74 -29.58 18.36
CA ALA A 64 17.67 -28.59 18.24
C ALA A 64 16.45 -28.95 19.12
N ASN A 65 16.05 -30.23 19.15
CA ASN A 65 14.96 -30.69 19.99
C ASN A 65 15.26 -30.58 21.50
N ILE A 66 16.54 -30.73 21.90
CA ILE A 66 16.98 -30.55 23.31
C ILE A 66 16.98 -29.06 23.68
N ILE A 67 17.47 -28.19 22.78
CA ILE A 67 17.63 -26.77 23.05
C ILE A 67 16.29 -26.03 22.96
N GLU A 68 15.35 -26.55 22.17
CA GLU A 68 14.06 -25.89 21.96
C GLU A 68 13.32 -25.64 23.27
N GLY A 69 12.80 -24.42 23.44
CA GLY A 69 12.15 -23.95 24.66
C GLY A 69 13.10 -23.36 25.70
N SER A 70 14.41 -23.44 25.48
CA SER A 70 15.38 -22.72 26.32
C SER A 70 15.30 -21.22 26.06
N VAL A 71 15.54 -20.42 27.10
CA VAL A 71 15.57 -18.95 26.98
C VAL A 71 16.76 -18.56 26.11
N ARG A 72 16.46 -17.92 24.99
CA ARG A 72 17.45 -17.47 24.00
C ARG A 72 18.00 -16.06 24.33
N ASN A 73 17.11 -15.15 24.65
CA ASN A 73 17.40 -13.76 24.96
C ASN A 73 16.26 -13.16 25.79
N THR A 74 16.52 -12.01 26.40
CA THR A 74 15.51 -11.19 27.04
C THR A 74 15.04 -10.13 26.04
N GLY A 75 13.74 -9.86 26.03
CA GLY A 75 13.14 -8.78 25.26
C GLY A 75 12.47 -7.77 26.18
N ILE A 76 12.38 -6.52 25.75
CA ILE A 76 11.64 -5.48 26.44
C ILE A 76 10.19 -5.53 25.97
N HIS A 77 9.22 -5.42 26.88
CA HIS A 77 7.84 -5.22 26.50
C HIS A 77 7.67 -3.84 25.84
N ALA A 78 6.97 -3.78 24.73
CA ALA A 78 6.89 -2.58 23.89
C ALA A 78 6.25 -1.36 24.59
N CYS A 79 5.34 -1.58 25.55
CA CYS A 79 4.55 -0.52 26.16
C CYS A 79 4.30 -0.70 27.67
N GLY A 80 4.61 -1.89 28.23
CA GLY A 80 4.32 -2.20 29.63
C GLY A 80 5.35 -1.61 30.59
N VAL A 81 4.89 -0.81 31.53
CA VAL A 81 5.70 -0.21 32.60
C VAL A 81 5.25 -0.78 33.96
N ILE A 82 6.20 -1.22 34.76
CA ILE A 82 5.94 -1.69 36.13
C ILE A 82 5.97 -0.48 37.06
N ILE A 83 4.97 -0.37 37.92
CA ILE A 83 4.84 0.67 38.92
C ILE A 83 4.96 0.03 40.29
N THR A 84 5.86 0.52 41.11
CA THR A 84 6.10 0.07 42.46
C THR A 84 6.03 1.25 43.45
N PRO A 85 5.63 1.03 44.71
CA PRO A 85 5.52 2.12 45.71
C PRO A 85 6.89 2.66 46.17
N ASP A 86 7.97 1.94 45.90
CA ASP A 86 9.35 2.28 46.26
C ASP A 86 10.28 1.72 45.15
N ASP A 87 11.59 1.77 45.37
CA ASP A 87 12.59 1.26 44.40
C ASP A 87 12.25 -0.19 43.98
N ILE A 88 12.19 -0.41 42.66
CA ILE A 88 11.78 -1.70 42.08
C ILE A 88 12.67 -2.86 42.55
N THR A 89 13.92 -2.60 42.87
CA THR A 89 14.86 -3.64 43.32
C THR A 89 14.49 -4.23 44.67
N ASN A 90 13.64 -3.54 45.46
CA ASN A 90 13.08 -4.05 46.71
C ASN A 90 11.98 -5.12 46.50
N PHE A 91 11.43 -5.22 45.28
CA PHE A 91 10.28 -6.09 44.98
C PHE A 91 10.62 -7.21 44.02
N VAL A 92 11.50 -6.95 43.05
CA VAL A 92 11.83 -7.90 41.98
C VAL A 92 13.26 -7.70 41.48
N PRO A 93 13.97 -8.78 41.12
CA PRO A 93 15.25 -8.65 40.44
C PRO A 93 15.11 -7.97 39.09
N VAL A 94 16.05 -7.07 38.79
CA VAL A 94 16.07 -6.31 37.53
C VAL A 94 17.33 -6.59 36.72
N ALA A 95 17.29 -6.28 35.44
CA ALA A 95 18.44 -6.29 34.55
C ALA A 95 18.39 -5.01 33.68
N LEU A 96 19.51 -4.64 33.11
CA LEU A 96 19.54 -3.62 32.05
C LEU A 96 19.05 -4.24 30.74
N ALA A 97 18.23 -3.50 30.03
CA ALA A 97 17.80 -3.89 28.70
C ALA A 97 18.97 -3.73 27.70
N LYS A 98 19.01 -4.60 26.70
CA LYS A 98 19.96 -4.45 25.59
C LYS A 98 19.67 -3.12 24.88
N ASP A 99 20.71 -2.34 24.65
CA ASP A 99 20.63 -1.04 23.95
C ASP A 99 19.74 0.03 24.64
N SER A 100 19.55 -0.06 25.98
CA SER A 100 18.77 0.90 26.77
C SER A 100 19.32 0.99 28.21
N ASP A 101 19.24 2.17 28.79
CA ASP A 101 19.56 2.42 30.20
C ASP A 101 18.39 2.11 31.16
N LEU A 102 17.26 1.60 30.62
CA LEU A 102 16.09 1.28 31.43
C LEU A 102 16.22 -0.07 32.09
N PHE A 103 15.79 -0.15 33.34
CA PHE A 103 15.62 -1.41 34.04
C PHE A 103 14.45 -2.20 33.47
N VAL A 104 14.65 -3.50 33.29
CA VAL A 104 13.61 -4.48 33.01
C VAL A 104 13.53 -5.50 34.13
N THR A 105 12.32 -5.96 34.47
CA THR A 105 12.14 -7.04 35.42
C THR A 105 12.72 -8.34 34.85
N GLN A 106 13.37 -9.16 35.72
CA GLN A 106 13.77 -10.51 35.33
C GLN A 106 12.60 -11.49 35.39
N PHE A 107 11.47 -11.09 35.96
CA PHE A 107 10.23 -11.86 35.87
C PHE A 107 9.59 -11.71 34.50
N ASP A 108 9.17 -12.83 33.95
CA ASP A 108 8.45 -12.88 32.66
C ASP A 108 7.11 -12.16 32.75
N ASN A 109 6.69 -11.56 31.62
CA ASN A 109 5.42 -10.83 31.51
C ASN A 109 4.19 -11.64 31.99
N SER A 110 4.22 -12.96 31.83
CA SER A 110 3.11 -13.83 32.25
C SER A 110 2.96 -13.99 33.76
N VAL A 111 4.01 -13.70 34.54
CA VAL A 111 4.02 -13.88 35.99
C VAL A 111 4.13 -12.57 36.80
N VAL A 112 4.38 -11.45 36.14
CA VAL A 112 4.58 -10.14 36.79
C VAL A 112 3.40 -9.74 37.67
N GLU A 113 2.15 -9.87 37.18
CA GLU A 113 0.97 -9.53 37.95
C GLU A 113 0.73 -10.50 39.13
N SER A 114 0.99 -11.81 38.94
CA SER A 114 0.87 -12.81 40.01
C SER A 114 1.94 -12.67 41.10
N ALA A 115 3.06 -12.00 40.77
CA ALA A 115 4.08 -11.60 41.73
C ALA A 115 3.70 -10.36 42.55
N GLY A 116 2.49 -9.79 42.32
CA GLY A 116 1.98 -8.63 43.06
C GLY A 116 2.42 -7.28 42.49
N LEU A 117 2.99 -7.23 41.30
CA LEU A 117 3.40 -5.98 40.65
C LEU A 117 2.28 -5.37 39.83
N LEU A 118 2.17 -4.05 39.81
CA LEU A 118 1.23 -3.33 38.96
C LEU A 118 1.89 -3.03 37.62
N LYS A 119 1.34 -3.62 36.55
CA LYS A 119 1.73 -3.35 35.18
C LYS A 119 0.75 -2.39 34.52
N MET A 120 1.25 -1.29 33.99
CA MET A 120 0.48 -0.32 33.17
C MET A 120 1.00 -0.39 31.74
N ASP A 121 0.09 -0.53 30.79
CA ASP A 121 0.42 -0.56 29.37
C ASP A 121 0.13 0.80 28.73
N PHE A 122 1.18 1.47 28.25
CA PHE A 122 1.10 2.77 27.56
C PHE A 122 1.21 2.55 26.05
N LEU A 123 0.10 2.14 25.42
CA LEU A 123 0.03 1.88 23.99
C LEU A 123 -0.77 2.98 23.30
N GLY A 124 -0.05 3.85 22.58
CA GLY A 124 -0.68 4.88 21.74
C GLY A 124 -1.17 4.35 20.42
N LEU A 125 -2.14 5.01 19.82
CA LEU A 125 -2.61 4.79 18.45
C LEU A 125 -2.08 5.89 17.54
N SER A 126 -1.17 5.55 16.63
CA SER A 126 -0.66 6.48 15.60
C SER A 126 -1.78 7.05 14.73
N THR A 127 -2.87 6.32 14.56
CA THR A 127 -4.07 6.77 13.83
C THR A 127 -4.68 8.04 14.40
N LEU A 128 -4.61 8.27 15.72
CA LEU A 128 -5.11 9.52 16.33
C LEU A 128 -4.23 10.72 15.92
N THR A 129 -2.93 10.51 15.74
CA THR A 129 -2.02 11.52 15.16
C THR A 129 -2.39 11.79 13.70
N LEU A 130 -2.71 10.75 12.94
CA LEU A 130 -3.17 10.86 11.55
C LEU A 130 -4.45 11.71 11.46
N ILE A 131 -5.45 11.46 12.28
CA ILE A 131 -6.69 12.25 12.33
C ILE A 131 -6.37 13.72 12.65
N LYS A 132 -5.55 13.97 13.68
CA LYS A 132 -5.13 15.32 14.06
C LYS A 132 -4.40 16.04 12.92
N ASP A 133 -3.43 15.39 12.29
CA ASP A 133 -2.68 15.95 11.16
C ASP A 133 -3.60 16.25 9.97
N THR A 134 -4.59 15.40 9.71
CA THR A 134 -5.59 15.62 8.65
C THR A 134 -6.44 16.85 8.93
N ILE A 135 -6.95 16.99 10.15
CA ILE A 135 -7.75 18.17 10.57
C ILE A 135 -6.91 19.45 10.45
N GLU A 136 -5.63 19.41 10.81
CA GLU A 136 -4.73 20.56 10.63
C GLU A 136 -4.54 20.89 9.14
N ASN A 137 -4.38 19.89 8.27
CA ASN A 137 -4.32 20.11 6.83
C ASN A 137 -5.60 20.76 6.31
N ILE A 138 -6.77 20.27 6.73
CA ILE A 138 -8.10 20.83 6.35
C ILE A 138 -8.22 22.29 6.82
N LYS A 139 -7.76 22.58 8.02
CA LYS A 139 -7.75 23.97 8.53
C LYS A 139 -6.89 24.87 7.65
N GLN A 140 -5.73 24.39 7.18
CA GLN A 140 -4.81 25.17 6.33
C GLN A 140 -5.37 25.37 4.91
N THR A 141 -6.03 24.35 4.34
CA THR A 141 -6.53 24.39 2.95
C THR A 141 -7.92 25.03 2.84
N HIS A 142 -8.82 24.73 3.75
CA HIS A 142 -10.24 25.13 3.69
C HIS A 142 -10.62 26.19 4.75
N GLY A 143 -9.75 26.46 5.72
CA GLY A 143 -10.08 27.37 6.85
C GLY A 143 -11.12 26.79 7.81
N LEU A 144 -11.42 25.47 7.74
CA LEU A 144 -12.43 24.81 8.55
C LEU A 144 -11.81 24.23 9.83
N GLU A 145 -12.44 24.47 10.97
CA GLU A 145 -12.11 23.81 12.23
C GLU A 145 -13.07 22.64 12.44
N LEU A 146 -12.55 21.42 12.28
CA LEU A 146 -13.33 20.21 12.46
C LEU A 146 -13.08 19.61 13.85
N ASP A 147 -14.14 19.09 14.45
CA ASP A 147 -14.08 18.24 15.63
C ASP A 147 -14.37 16.79 15.22
N ALA A 148 -13.38 15.91 15.36
CA ALA A 148 -13.51 14.50 14.98
C ALA A 148 -14.60 13.78 15.80
N GLU A 149 -14.89 14.22 17.03
CA GLU A 149 -15.93 13.64 17.87
C GLU A 149 -17.35 14.01 17.41
N ALA A 150 -17.48 15.07 16.58
CA ALA A 150 -18.75 15.56 16.08
C ALA A 150 -19.10 15.06 14.66
N PHE A 151 -18.34 14.14 14.08
CA PHE A 151 -18.64 13.60 12.74
C PHE A 151 -20.00 12.88 12.73
N PRO A 152 -20.86 13.16 11.72
CA PRO A 152 -22.17 12.51 11.61
C PRO A 152 -22.01 11.02 11.29
N LEU A 153 -22.78 10.16 12.00
CA LEU A 153 -22.76 8.71 11.80
C LEU A 153 -23.57 8.20 10.60
N ASP A 154 -24.17 9.09 9.85
CA ASP A 154 -25.03 8.82 8.69
C ASP A 154 -24.49 9.42 7.38
N ASP A 155 -23.20 9.79 7.35
CA ASP A 155 -22.59 10.35 6.14
C ASP A 155 -22.54 9.33 5.00
N LYS A 156 -23.28 9.62 3.93
CA LYS A 156 -23.47 8.75 2.77
C LYS A 156 -22.14 8.43 2.07
N LYS A 157 -21.28 9.43 1.86
CA LYS A 157 -19.99 9.25 1.17
C LYS A 157 -19.08 8.28 1.92
N THR A 158 -19.09 8.33 3.25
CA THR A 158 -18.34 7.44 4.11
C THR A 158 -18.80 6.00 3.97
N TYR A 159 -20.12 5.73 3.97
CA TYR A 159 -20.61 4.38 3.75
C TYR A 159 -20.38 3.89 2.33
N GLU A 160 -20.51 4.73 1.31
CA GLU A 160 -20.17 4.38 -0.07
C GLU A 160 -18.70 3.96 -0.23
N LEU A 161 -17.77 4.64 0.45
CA LEU A 161 -16.36 4.25 0.49
C LEU A 161 -16.18 2.84 1.07
N PHE A 162 -16.84 2.52 2.19
CA PHE A 162 -16.83 1.17 2.76
C PHE A 162 -17.46 0.15 1.80
N GLN A 163 -18.59 0.48 1.16
CA GLN A 163 -19.31 -0.42 0.24
C GLN A 163 -18.51 -0.73 -1.01
N ARG A 164 -17.70 0.20 -1.51
CA ARG A 164 -16.76 -0.04 -2.62
C ARG A 164 -15.50 -0.79 -2.16
N GLY A 165 -15.29 -0.92 -0.84
CA GLY A 165 -14.08 -1.54 -0.27
C GLY A 165 -12.81 -0.74 -0.52
N GLU A 166 -12.93 0.58 -0.70
CA GLU A 166 -11.81 1.51 -0.96
C GLU A 166 -11.16 1.94 0.37
N THR A 167 -10.90 0.97 1.24
CA THR A 167 -10.52 1.18 2.64
C THR A 167 -9.00 1.10 2.89
N VAL A 168 -8.19 1.28 1.87
CA VAL A 168 -6.73 1.45 2.02
C VAL A 168 -6.47 2.66 2.93
N GLY A 169 -5.62 2.46 3.95
CA GLY A 169 -5.32 3.47 4.96
C GLY A 169 -6.42 3.72 5.99
N ILE A 170 -7.54 2.99 5.95
CA ILE A 170 -8.62 3.11 6.95
C ILE A 170 -8.35 2.16 8.12
N PHE A 171 -8.27 2.74 9.32
CA PHE A 171 -7.96 1.99 10.53
C PHE A 171 -8.89 0.78 10.73
N GLN A 172 -8.30 -0.39 10.92
CA GLN A 172 -8.96 -1.71 11.09
C GLN A 172 -9.67 -2.29 9.84
N TYR A 173 -9.84 -1.53 8.74
CA TYR A 173 -10.58 -1.99 7.56
C TYR A 173 -9.74 -2.12 6.30
N GLU A 174 -8.42 -1.90 6.38
CA GLU A 174 -7.52 -1.79 5.22
C GLU A 174 -7.05 -3.12 4.61
N SER A 175 -7.12 -4.24 5.35
CA SER A 175 -6.64 -5.53 4.84
C SER A 175 -7.46 -6.01 3.64
N ALA A 176 -6.83 -6.69 2.68
CA ALA A 176 -7.49 -7.20 1.47
C ALA A 176 -8.71 -8.09 1.77
N GLY A 177 -8.63 -8.91 2.82
CA GLY A 177 -9.75 -9.73 3.27
C GLY A 177 -10.90 -8.90 3.83
N MET A 178 -10.61 -7.86 4.61
CA MET A 178 -11.63 -6.95 5.14
C MET A 178 -12.27 -6.14 4.00
N GLN A 179 -11.48 -5.63 3.04
CA GLN A 179 -12.00 -4.95 1.85
C GLN A 179 -13.00 -5.82 1.07
N LYS A 180 -12.68 -7.11 0.90
CA LYS A 180 -13.60 -8.08 0.27
C LYS A 180 -14.92 -8.15 1.04
N TYR A 181 -14.87 -8.34 2.36
CA TYR A 181 -16.09 -8.42 3.16
C TYR A 181 -16.87 -7.11 3.22
N MET A 182 -16.21 -5.95 3.17
CA MET A 182 -16.90 -4.66 3.09
C MET A 182 -17.72 -4.54 1.80
N ARG A 183 -17.17 -4.98 0.66
CA ARG A 183 -17.90 -5.02 -0.63
C ARG A 183 -19.11 -5.95 -0.61
N GLU A 184 -19.00 -7.08 0.09
CA GLU A 184 -20.08 -8.05 0.22
C GLU A 184 -21.14 -7.59 1.23
N LEU A 185 -20.72 -7.04 2.37
CA LEU A 185 -21.60 -6.58 3.45
C LEU A 185 -22.38 -5.32 3.06
N LYS A 186 -21.75 -4.40 2.30
CA LYS A 186 -22.29 -3.08 1.96
C LYS A 186 -22.86 -2.38 3.22
N PRO A 187 -22.01 -2.02 4.18
CA PRO A 187 -22.48 -1.45 5.45
C PRO A 187 -23.31 -0.20 5.23
N THR A 188 -24.37 -0.04 6.00
CA THR A 188 -25.30 1.09 5.93
C THR A 188 -25.50 1.80 7.26
N VAL A 189 -25.08 1.16 8.35
CA VAL A 189 -25.19 1.67 9.71
C VAL A 189 -23.92 1.38 10.49
N PHE A 190 -23.67 2.19 11.51
CA PHE A 190 -22.45 2.06 12.32
C PHE A 190 -22.34 0.70 13.04
N ALA A 191 -23.47 0.09 13.40
CA ALA A 191 -23.51 -1.24 14.00
C ALA A 191 -22.87 -2.33 13.11
N ASP A 192 -22.99 -2.21 11.79
CA ASP A 192 -22.34 -3.13 10.84
C ASP A 192 -20.80 -3.10 10.97
N LEU A 193 -20.25 -1.90 11.15
CA LEU A 193 -18.81 -1.71 11.32
C LEU A 193 -18.33 -2.27 12.65
N ILE A 194 -19.08 -2.05 13.73
CA ILE A 194 -18.78 -2.61 15.06
C ILE A 194 -18.77 -4.14 14.98
N ALA A 195 -19.77 -4.76 14.35
CA ALA A 195 -19.87 -6.20 14.22
C ALA A 195 -18.71 -6.79 13.40
N MET A 196 -18.34 -6.15 12.30
CA MET A 196 -17.23 -6.63 11.48
C MET A 196 -15.88 -6.58 12.19
N ASN A 197 -15.59 -5.56 13.00
CA ASN A 197 -14.41 -5.53 13.86
C ASN A 197 -14.36 -6.69 14.84
N ALA A 198 -15.52 -7.11 15.36
CA ALA A 198 -15.61 -8.24 16.28
C ALA A 198 -15.50 -9.59 15.56
N LEU A 199 -16.06 -9.72 14.36
CA LEU A 199 -16.13 -10.97 13.60
C LEU A 199 -14.88 -11.29 12.77
N TYR A 200 -14.17 -10.27 12.27
CA TYR A 200 -13.01 -10.48 11.41
C TYR A 200 -11.76 -10.90 12.21
N ARG A 201 -11.80 -12.10 12.75
CA ARG A 201 -10.72 -12.73 13.55
C ARG A 201 -10.77 -14.24 13.40
N PRO A 202 -9.63 -14.94 13.62
CA PRO A 202 -9.66 -16.41 13.68
C PRO A 202 -10.70 -16.93 14.70
N GLY A 203 -11.57 -17.80 14.25
CA GLY A 203 -12.71 -18.33 14.99
C GLY A 203 -14.03 -17.73 14.47
N PRO A 204 -14.40 -16.50 14.82
CA PRO A 204 -15.70 -15.94 14.41
C PRO A 204 -15.82 -15.59 12.92
N LEU A 205 -14.70 -15.63 12.15
CA LEU A 205 -14.69 -15.39 10.71
C LEU A 205 -15.71 -16.28 9.96
N GLU A 206 -15.99 -17.48 10.43
CA GLU A 206 -16.95 -18.42 9.83
C GLU A 206 -18.40 -17.92 9.85
N TYR A 207 -18.73 -16.97 10.75
CA TYR A 207 -20.08 -16.41 10.86
C TYR A 207 -20.33 -15.25 9.91
N ILE A 208 -19.28 -14.65 9.32
CA ILE A 208 -19.41 -13.49 8.41
C ILE A 208 -20.31 -13.79 7.21
N PRO A 209 -20.23 -14.94 6.52
CA PRO A 209 -21.12 -15.23 5.40
C PRO A 209 -22.61 -15.24 5.79
N SER A 210 -22.97 -15.83 6.93
CA SER A 210 -24.35 -15.81 7.43
C SER A 210 -24.78 -14.41 7.88
N PHE A 211 -23.90 -13.65 8.53
CA PHE A 211 -24.15 -12.26 8.90
C PHE A 211 -24.50 -11.41 7.68
N ILE A 212 -23.73 -11.54 6.59
CA ILE A 212 -23.97 -10.85 5.32
C ILE A 212 -25.29 -11.27 4.69
N LYS A 213 -25.56 -12.60 4.58
CA LYS A 213 -26.79 -13.12 3.99
C LYS A 213 -28.03 -12.68 4.74
N ARG A 214 -27.98 -12.64 6.08
CA ARG A 214 -29.09 -12.21 6.93
C ARG A 214 -29.32 -10.71 6.81
N LYS A 215 -28.27 -9.90 6.76
CA LYS A 215 -28.39 -8.46 6.49
C LYS A 215 -29.11 -8.19 5.16
N HIS A 216 -28.82 -8.97 4.13
CA HIS A 216 -29.41 -8.80 2.80
C HIS A 216 -30.74 -9.56 2.60
N GLY A 217 -31.27 -10.18 3.65
CA GLY A 217 -32.53 -10.93 3.57
C GLY A 217 -32.46 -12.23 2.75
N ILE A 218 -31.26 -12.72 2.42
CA ILE A 218 -31.05 -13.97 1.69
C ILE A 218 -31.23 -15.18 2.63
N GLU A 219 -30.84 -15.04 3.88
CA GLU A 219 -31.04 -16.02 4.95
C GLU A 219 -31.99 -15.40 6.00
N PRO A 220 -33.00 -16.13 6.49
CA PRO A 220 -33.93 -15.62 7.51
C PRO A 220 -33.20 -15.37 8.83
N ILE A 221 -33.62 -14.33 9.54
CA ILE A 221 -33.13 -14.05 10.89
C ILE A 221 -33.99 -14.87 11.85
N GLU A 222 -33.37 -15.86 12.48
CA GLU A 222 -34.04 -16.76 13.43
C GLU A 222 -33.52 -16.52 14.85
N TYR A 223 -34.43 -16.63 15.82
CA TYR A 223 -34.12 -16.53 17.24
C TYR A 223 -34.63 -17.81 17.93
N ASP A 224 -33.76 -18.47 18.71
CA ASP A 224 -34.16 -19.69 19.44
C ASP A 224 -35.34 -19.42 20.41
N LEU A 225 -35.36 -18.23 21.00
CA LEU A 225 -36.44 -17.71 21.82
C LEU A 225 -36.81 -16.28 21.37
N PRO A 226 -38.11 -15.92 21.37
CA PRO A 226 -38.54 -14.55 20.97
C PRO A 226 -37.85 -13.43 21.75
N ASP A 227 -37.59 -13.66 23.03
CA ASP A 227 -36.95 -12.69 23.94
C ASP A 227 -35.51 -12.38 23.58
N MET A 228 -34.88 -13.20 22.74
CA MET A 228 -33.50 -12.93 22.27
C MET A 228 -33.46 -11.82 21.21
N LYS A 229 -34.57 -11.55 20.54
CA LYS A 229 -34.63 -10.54 19.48
C LYS A 229 -34.14 -9.16 19.99
N GLU A 230 -34.58 -8.75 21.16
CA GLU A 230 -34.23 -7.45 21.77
C GLU A 230 -32.72 -7.16 21.77
N TYR A 231 -31.89 -8.21 21.94
CA TYR A 231 -30.43 -8.06 22.08
C TYR A 231 -29.63 -8.54 20.85
N LEU A 232 -30.26 -9.32 19.96
CA LEU A 232 -29.57 -9.88 18.80
C LEU A 232 -30.02 -9.27 17.47
N GLU A 233 -31.00 -8.38 17.45
CA GLU A 233 -31.50 -7.75 16.22
C GLU A 233 -30.40 -6.94 15.52
N GLU A 234 -29.61 -6.18 16.28
CA GLU A 234 -28.49 -5.38 15.74
C GLU A 234 -27.37 -6.22 15.08
N THR A 235 -27.31 -7.52 15.37
CA THR A 235 -26.34 -8.50 14.84
C THR A 235 -27.01 -9.57 14.01
N TYR A 236 -28.22 -9.32 13.50
CA TYR A 236 -28.98 -10.22 12.62
C TYR A 236 -29.17 -11.62 13.21
N GLY A 237 -29.41 -11.71 14.52
CA GLY A 237 -29.65 -12.96 15.24
C GLY A 237 -28.36 -13.75 15.57
N ILE A 238 -27.19 -13.21 15.34
CA ILE A 238 -25.90 -13.85 15.65
C ILE A 238 -25.35 -13.26 16.96
N THR A 239 -24.95 -14.12 17.91
CA THR A 239 -24.24 -13.69 19.11
C THR A 239 -22.82 -13.29 18.74
N VAL A 240 -22.46 -12.02 18.94
CA VAL A 240 -21.15 -11.44 18.61
C VAL A 240 -20.43 -10.92 19.84
N TYR A 241 -21.17 -10.37 20.81
CA TYR A 241 -20.61 -9.63 21.94
C TYR A 241 -20.82 -10.34 23.28
N GLN A 242 -19.85 -10.20 24.18
CA GLN A 242 -19.95 -10.68 25.56
C GLN A 242 -21.16 -10.05 26.27
N GLU A 243 -21.44 -8.80 26.01
CA GLU A 243 -22.55 -8.04 26.57
C GLU A 243 -23.91 -8.63 26.18
N GLN A 244 -24.05 -9.19 24.98
CA GLN A 244 -25.27 -9.87 24.56
C GLN A 244 -25.55 -11.10 25.44
N VAL A 245 -24.52 -11.90 25.73
CA VAL A 245 -24.66 -13.07 26.63
C VAL A 245 -25.01 -12.64 28.06
N MET A 246 -24.37 -11.55 28.55
CA MET A 246 -24.71 -11.01 29.88
C MET A 246 -26.16 -10.58 29.96
N LEU A 247 -26.65 -9.80 29.01
CA LEU A 247 -28.02 -9.30 28.98
C LEU A 247 -29.03 -10.41 28.77
N LEU A 248 -28.74 -11.36 27.88
CA LEU A 248 -29.59 -12.55 27.67
C LEU A 248 -29.66 -13.43 28.91
N SER A 249 -28.57 -13.63 29.64
CA SER A 249 -28.58 -14.41 30.89
C SER A 249 -29.47 -13.76 31.98
N GLN A 250 -29.47 -12.41 32.04
CA GLN A 250 -30.34 -11.65 32.94
C GLN A 250 -31.81 -11.74 32.49
N LYS A 251 -32.08 -11.57 31.20
CA LYS A 251 -33.44 -11.61 30.63
C LYS A 251 -34.07 -12.98 30.76
N LEU A 252 -33.40 -14.03 30.27
CA LEU A 252 -33.92 -15.39 30.19
C LEU A 252 -33.96 -16.05 31.56
N ALA A 253 -32.85 -16.06 32.31
CA ALA A 253 -32.72 -16.76 33.57
C ALA A 253 -32.90 -15.89 34.82
N GLY A 254 -32.88 -14.55 34.68
CA GLY A 254 -32.94 -13.66 35.84
C GLY A 254 -31.62 -13.56 36.61
N PHE A 255 -30.51 -13.80 35.96
CA PHE A 255 -29.20 -13.62 36.59
C PHE A 255 -29.03 -12.20 37.09
N THR A 256 -28.45 -12.05 38.25
CA THR A 256 -28.02 -10.75 38.74
C THR A 256 -26.85 -10.19 37.87
N LYS A 257 -26.63 -8.89 37.92
CA LYS A 257 -25.48 -8.26 37.24
C LYS A 257 -24.17 -8.90 37.62
N GLY A 258 -23.98 -9.31 38.89
CA GLY A 258 -22.78 -10.00 39.35
C GLY A 258 -22.61 -11.38 38.74
N GLU A 259 -23.70 -12.17 38.66
CA GLU A 259 -23.67 -13.50 38.03
C GLU A 259 -23.40 -13.41 36.53
N ALA A 260 -24.02 -12.45 35.85
CA ALA A 260 -23.74 -12.19 34.43
C ALA A 260 -22.28 -11.80 34.19
N ASP A 261 -21.66 -11.02 35.10
CA ASP A 261 -20.24 -10.66 35.01
C ASP A 261 -19.31 -11.88 35.29
N VAL A 262 -19.69 -12.74 36.24
CA VAL A 262 -18.98 -14.02 36.46
C VAL A 262 -19.05 -14.89 35.21
N LEU A 263 -20.23 -14.99 34.56
CA LEU A 263 -20.39 -15.71 33.28
C LEU A 263 -19.46 -15.14 32.21
N ARG A 264 -19.47 -13.81 32.00
CA ARG A 264 -18.60 -13.12 31.05
C ARG A 264 -17.12 -13.42 31.32
N LYS A 265 -16.67 -13.32 32.59
CA LYS A 265 -15.28 -13.59 32.98
C LYS A 265 -14.91 -15.06 32.73
N ALA A 266 -15.82 -15.98 33.07
CA ALA A 266 -15.62 -17.41 32.85
C ALA A 266 -15.49 -17.74 31.35
N MET A 267 -16.30 -17.10 30.50
CA MET A 267 -16.21 -17.21 29.04
C MET A 267 -14.90 -16.62 28.52
N GLY A 268 -14.55 -15.39 28.86
CA GLY A 268 -13.34 -14.73 28.38
C GLY A 268 -12.03 -15.42 28.81
N LYS A 269 -12.01 -16.01 30.01
CA LYS A 269 -10.84 -16.76 30.55
C LYS A 269 -10.93 -18.28 30.27
N LYS A 270 -11.92 -18.78 29.55
CA LYS A 270 -12.14 -20.19 29.22
C LYS A 270 -12.20 -21.10 30.46
N GLN A 271 -12.88 -20.65 31.52
CA GLN A 271 -12.99 -21.36 32.80
C GLN A 271 -14.14 -22.40 32.74
N ILE A 272 -13.89 -23.51 32.05
CA ILE A 272 -14.88 -24.59 31.79
C ILE A 272 -15.58 -25.05 33.08
N ALA A 273 -14.84 -25.20 34.18
CA ALA A 273 -15.39 -25.63 35.47
C ALA A 273 -16.42 -24.65 36.06
N VAL A 274 -16.25 -23.36 35.84
CA VAL A 274 -17.21 -22.32 36.26
C VAL A 274 -18.46 -22.37 35.39
N LEU A 275 -18.29 -22.46 34.06
CA LEU A 275 -19.39 -22.58 33.11
C LEU A 275 -20.27 -23.82 33.40
N ALA A 276 -19.65 -24.96 33.65
CA ALA A 276 -20.35 -26.21 33.99
C ALA A 276 -21.19 -26.07 35.28
N LYS A 277 -20.76 -25.28 36.24
CA LYS A 277 -21.55 -25.00 37.48
C LYS A 277 -22.70 -24.03 37.25
N MET A 278 -22.57 -23.11 36.32
CA MET A 278 -23.58 -22.11 36.03
C MET A 278 -24.70 -22.62 35.12
N LYS A 279 -24.40 -23.57 34.24
CA LYS A 279 -25.37 -24.13 33.28
C LYS A 279 -26.66 -24.68 33.93
N PRO A 280 -26.62 -25.56 34.95
CA PRO A 280 -27.85 -26.08 35.57
C PRO A 280 -28.71 -24.97 36.17
N LYS A 281 -28.08 -23.95 36.78
CA LYS A 281 -28.77 -22.80 37.33
C LYS A 281 -29.47 -22.00 36.24
N PHE A 282 -28.80 -21.70 35.12
CA PHE A 282 -29.39 -20.99 33.98
C PHE A 282 -30.60 -21.72 33.44
N VAL A 283 -30.49 -23.03 33.16
CA VAL A 283 -31.59 -23.83 32.61
C VAL A 283 -32.77 -23.90 33.59
N ALA A 284 -32.51 -24.14 34.88
CA ALA A 284 -33.58 -24.22 35.89
C ALA A 284 -34.37 -22.89 36.01
N GLN A 285 -33.66 -21.78 36.22
CA GLN A 285 -34.29 -20.45 36.40
C GLN A 285 -35.01 -19.95 35.14
N ALA A 286 -34.44 -20.26 33.94
CA ALA A 286 -35.14 -19.88 32.72
C ALA A 286 -36.33 -20.76 32.40
N SER A 287 -36.29 -22.06 32.77
CA SER A 287 -37.47 -22.94 32.67
C SER A 287 -38.62 -22.55 33.63
N GLU A 288 -38.28 -22.05 34.83
CA GLU A 288 -39.29 -21.48 35.76
C GLU A 288 -40.01 -20.26 35.16
N LYS A 289 -39.37 -19.55 34.26
CA LYS A 289 -39.96 -18.44 33.50
C LYS A 289 -40.76 -18.91 32.26
N GLY A 290 -40.88 -20.20 32.02
CA GLY A 290 -41.69 -20.76 30.94
C GLY A 290 -40.93 -21.00 29.63
N HIS A 291 -39.62 -20.91 29.61
CA HIS A 291 -38.83 -21.22 28.42
C HIS A 291 -38.59 -22.70 28.27
N ASP A 292 -38.55 -23.18 27.02
CA ASP A 292 -38.33 -24.60 26.68
C ASP A 292 -36.90 -25.05 27.05
N ALA A 293 -36.80 -26.10 27.86
CA ALA A 293 -35.54 -26.61 28.39
C ALA A 293 -34.55 -27.07 27.28
N GLN A 294 -35.07 -27.67 26.18
CA GLN A 294 -34.22 -28.13 25.08
C GLN A 294 -33.59 -26.92 24.33
N LYS A 295 -34.37 -25.87 24.13
CA LYS A 295 -33.86 -24.62 23.55
C LYS A 295 -32.83 -23.95 24.44
N LEU A 296 -33.04 -23.93 25.76
CA LEU A 296 -32.08 -23.40 26.74
C LEU A 296 -30.75 -24.16 26.75
N GLU A 297 -30.81 -25.50 26.65
CA GLU A 297 -29.61 -26.35 26.53
C GLU A 297 -28.83 -26.04 25.24
N LYS A 298 -29.54 -25.84 24.12
CA LYS A 298 -28.94 -25.44 22.85
C LYS A 298 -28.28 -24.07 22.96
N ILE A 299 -28.99 -23.06 23.50
CA ILE A 299 -28.46 -21.69 23.68
C ILE A 299 -27.18 -21.72 24.51
N TRP A 300 -27.16 -22.47 25.62
CA TRP A 300 -25.98 -22.60 26.45
C TRP A 300 -24.82 -23.28 25.72
N ALA A 301 -25.07 -24.33 24.96
CA ALA A 301 -24.05 -25.02 24.16
C ALA A 301 -23.47 -24.11 23.09
N ASP A 302 -24.30 -23.26 22.47
CA ASP A 302 -23.82 -22.23 21.52
C ASP A 302 -22.99 -21.16 22.21
N TRP A 303 -23.36 -20.74 23.43
CA TRP A 303 -22.55 -19.85 24.24
C TRP A 303 -21.20 -20.46 24.67
N GLU A 304 -21.15 -21.76 24.98
CA GLU A 304 -19.87 -22.44 25.27
C GLU A 304 -18.93 -22.43 24.07
N LYS A 305 -19.45 -22.66 22.87
CA LYS A 305 -18.66 -22.51 21.63
C LYS A 305 -18.23 -21.07 21.42
N PHE A 306 -19.16 -20.13 21.58
CA PHE A 306 -18.93 -18.70 21.46
C PHE A 306 -17.90 -18.18 22.49
N ALA A 307 -17.82 -18.77 23.68
CA ALA A 307 -16.85 -18.41 24.72
C ALA A 307 -15.39 -18.43 24.23
N ALA A 308 -15.10 -19.22 23.20
CA ALA A 308 -13.77 -19.29 22.63
C ALA A 308 -13.34 -17.98 21.91
N TYR A 309 -14.30 -17.16 21.47
CA TYR A 309 -14.07 -15.99 20.63
C TYR A 309 -14.97 -14.77 20.90
N ALA A 310 -15.73 -14.78 21.99
CA ALA A 310 -16.54 -13.66 22.43
C ALA A 310 -15.76 -12.34 22.49
N PHE A 311 -16.35 -11.24 22.01
CA PHE A 311 -15.72 -9.93 21.94
C PHE A 311 -16.38 -8.89 22.82
N ASN A 312 -15.59 -7.96 23.37
CA ASN A 312 -16.13 -6.85 24.12
C ASN A 312 -16.69 -5.79 23.14
N LYS A 313 -17.98 -5.47 23.27
CA LYS A 313 -18.67 -4.52 22.39
C LYS A 313 -18.09 -3.12 22.51
N SER A 314 -17.79 -2.67 23.74
CA SER A 314 -17.24 -1.33 23.97
C SER A 314 -15.91 -1.14 23.26
N HIS A 315 -15.02 -2.14 23.33
CA HIS A 315 -13.76 -2.10 22.59
C HIS A 315 -13.99 -2.05 21.08
N SER A 316 -14.87 -2.92 20.55
CA SER A 316 -15.20 -2.91 19.12
C SER A 316 -15.79 -1.59 18.66
N THR A 317 -16.65 -0.98 19.48
CA THR A 317 -17.25 0.33 19.20
C THR A 317 -16.21 1.43 19.10
N CYS A 318 -15.27 1.52 20.07
CA CYS A 318 -14.21 2.52 20.04
C CYS A 318 -13.31 2.39 18.80
N TYR A 319 -12.95 1.15 18.43
CA TYR A 319 -12.13 0.89 17.26
C TYR A 319 -12.89 1.14 15.95
N ALA A 320 -14.16 0.78 15.89
CA ALA A 320 -15.02 1.11 14.75
C ALA A 320 -15.20 2.62 14.60
N TRP A 321 -15.28 3.37 15.72
CA TRP A 321 -15.38 4.80 15.70
C TRP A 321 -14.14 5.47 15.11
N VAL A 322 -12.95 5.07 15.55
CA VAL A 322 -11.69 5.56 14.96
C VAL A 322 -11.60 5.18 13.47
N GLY A 323 -12.02 3.96 13.10
CA GLY A 323 -12.12 3.52 11.71
C GLY A 323 -13.08 4.39 10.90
N TYR A 324 -14.25 4.71 11.44
CA TYR A 324 -15.22 5.58 10.80
C TYR A 324 -14.70 7.02 10.63
N GLN A 325 -14.04 7.58 11.67
CA GLN A 325 -13.42 8.91 11.59
C GLN A 325 -12.38 8.97 10.45
N THR A 326 -11.53 7.95 10.32
CA THR A 326 -10.56 7.89 9.23
C THR A 326 -11.23 7.76 7.86
N ALA A 327 -12.31 6.99 7.76
CA ALA A 327 -13.08 6.84 6.53
C ALA A 327 -13.82 8.12 6.15
N TYR A 328 -14.41 8.82 7.13
CA TYR A 328 -15.05 10.12 6.91
C TYR A 328 -14.07 11.14 6.34
N LEU A 329 -12.88 11.24 6.94
CA LEU A 329 -11.84 12.15 6.47
C LEU A 329 -11.38 11.78 5.04
N LYS A 330 -11.17 10.50 4.76
CA LYS A 330 -10.79 10.04 3.41
C LYS A 330 -11.87 10.30 2.37
N ALA A 331 -13.15 10.11 2.73
CA ALA A 331 -14.27 10.28 1.81
C ALA A 331 -14.59 11.74 1.51
N ASN A 332 -14.41 12.64 2.48
CA ASN A 332 -14.79 14.04 2.36
C ASN A 332 -13.59 14.98 2.09
N TYR A 333 -12.39 14.61 2.51
CA TYR A 333 -11.16 15.40 2.38
C TYR A 333 -9.99 14.50 1.91
N PRO A 334 -10.11 13.88 0.74
CA PRO A 334 -9.19 12.82 0.30
C PRO A 334 -7.73 13.27 0.18
N ALA A 335 -7.46 14.46 -0.33
CA ALA A 335 -6.09 14.97 -0.49
C ALA A 335 -5.43 15.25 0.87
N GLU A 336 -6.14 15.91 1.78
CA GLU A 336 -5.66 16.23 3.14
C GLU A 336 -5.41 14.97 3.96
N TYR A 337 -6.31 13.97 3.83
CA TYR A 337 -6.16 12.68 4.47
C TYR A 337 -4.92 11.93 3.95
N MET A 338 -4.77 11.81 2.63
CA MET A 338 -3.63 11.12 2.03
C MET A 338 -2.31 11.84 2.29
N ALA A 339 -2.30 13.17 2.32
CA ALA A 339 -1.11 13.94 2.73
C ALA A 339 -0.69 13.62 4.17
N ALA A 340 -1.64 13.47 5.09
CA ALA A 340 -1.37 13.05 6.47
C ALA A 340 -0.90 11.59 6.55
N VAL A 341 -1.50 10.68 5.76
CA VAL A 341 -1.07 9.26 5.67
C VAL A 341 0.39 9.18 5.20
N LEU A 342 0.74 9.86 4.12
CA LEU A 342 2.11 9.92 3.60
C LEU A 342 3.07 10.51 4.63
N SER A 343 2.66 11.58 5.34
CA SER A 343 3.46 12.24 6.38
C SER A 343 3.78 11.34 7.56
N ASN A 344 2.82 10.54 8.00
CA ASN A 344 3.01 9.62 9.12
C ASN A 344 3.87 8.39 8.75
N ASN A 345 4.12 8.18 7.46
CA ASN A 345 4.92 7.06 6.94
C ASN A 345 6.21 7.50 6.24
N MET A 346 6.68 8.75 6.41
CA MET A 346 7.83 9.31 5.69
C MET A 346 9.12 8.49 5.79
N ASN A 347 9.29 7.68 6.84
CA ASN A 347 10.50 6.89 7.07
C ASN A 347 10.47 5.50 6.42
N ASP A 348 9.34 5.09 5.84
CA ASP A 348 9.17 3.79 5.18
C ASP A 348 8.81 3.98 3.71
N ILE A 349 9.82 3.85 2.85
CA ILE A 349 9.68 4.06 1.42
C ILE A 349 8.70 3.09 0.77
N LYS A 350 8.61 1.84 1.24
CA LYS A 350 7.67 0.86 0.69
C LYS A 350 6.23 1.25 0.98
N THR A 351 5.98 1.70 2.19
CA THR A 351 4.67 2.19 2.62
C THR A 351 4.30 3.49 1.89
N ILE A 352 5.26 4.39 1.67
CA ILE A 352 5.03 5.60 0.85
C ILE A 352 4.63 5.20 -0.58
N THR A 353 5.37 4.31 -1.24
CA THR A 353 5.05 3.86 -2.60
C THR A 353 3.64 3.30 -2.68
N PHE A 354 3.26 2.43 -1.75
CA PHE A 354 1.91 1.87 -1.67
C PHE A 354 0.81 2.96 -1.55
N PHE A 355 1.03 3.98 -0.74
CA PHE A 355 0.04 5.07 -0.61
C PHE A 355 0.06 6.06 -1.78
N LEU A 356 1.17 6.19 -2.49
CA LEU A 356 1.21 6.97 -3.74
C LEU A 356 0.39 6.30 -4.85
N GLU A 357 0.42 4.96 -4.94
CA GLU A 357 -0.46 4.20 -5.83
C GLU A 357 -1.94 4.44 -5.48
N GLU A 358 -2.26 4.47 -4.19
CA GLU A 358 -3.63 4.81 -3.76
C GLU A 358 -4.01 6.25 -4.12
N CYS A 359 -3.11 7.24 -3.96
CA CYS A 359 -3.35 8.60 -4.43
C CYS A 359 -3.63 8.63 -5.94
N HIS A 360 -2.83 7.93 -6.73
CA HIS A 360 -3.02 7.83 -8.17
C HIS A 360 -4.37 7.18 -8.54
N ARG A 361 -4.75 6.09 -7.87
CA ARG A 361 -6.05 5.43 -8.02
C ARG A 361 -7.22 6.39 -7.73
N MET A 362 -7.05 7.27 -6.74
CA MET A 362 -8.05 8.28 -6.34
C MET A 362 -8.03 9.53 -7.24
N GLY A 363 -7.16 9.59 -8.26
CA GLY A 363 -7.00 10.77 -9.11
C GLY A 363 -6.30 11.96 -8.44
N ILE A 364 -5.64 11.76 -7.29
CA ILE A 364 -4.92 12.79 -6.55
C ILE A 364 -3.50 12.87 -7.07
N ARG A 365 -3.09 14.03 -7.58
CA ARG A 365 -1.72 14.26 -8.03
C ARG A 365 -0.80 14.52 -6.85
N VAL A 366 0.38 13.88 -6.86
CA VAL A 366 1.44 14.14 -5.90
C VAL A 366 2.60 14.79 -6.66
N LEU A 367 2.90 16.04 -6.31
CA LEU A 367 3.90 16.88 -6.97
C LEU A 367 5.25 16.78 -6.24
N PRO A 368 6.39 16.95 -6.97
CA PRO A 368 7.71 17.02 -6.36
C PRO A 368 7.80 18.09 -5.26
N PRO A 369 8.81 18.03 -4.37
CA PRO A 369 9.02 19.11 -3.42
C PRO A 369 9.28 20.43 -4.12
N ASP A 370 8.92 21.54 -3.46
CA ASP A 370 9.19 22.90 -3.92
C ASP A 370 9.50 23.79 -2.72
N VAL A 371 10.59 24.54 -2.75
CA VAL A 371 11.00 25.40 -1.64
C VAL A 371 10.00 26.53 -1.36
N ASN A 372 9.17 26.89 -2.32
CA ASN A 372 8.13 27.89 -2.16
C ASN A 372 6.78 27.32 -1.65
N GLU A 373 6.54 26.00 -1.78
CA GLU A 373 5.27 25.39 -1.36
C GLU A 373 5.43 24.34 -0.25
N SER A 374 6.44 23.44 -0.35
CA SER A 374 6.57 22.31 0.56
C SER A 374 6.81 22.73 2.01
N LEU A 375 6.27 21.97 2.94
CA LEU A 375 6.62 21.96 4.35
C LEU A 375 7.52 20.76 4.67
N TYR A 376 7.77 20.52 5.95
CA TYR A 376 8.49 19.33 6.39
C TYR A 376 7.69 18.06 6.09
N LYS A 377 6.38 18.08 6.41
CA LYS A 377 5.41 17.02 6.08
C LYS A 377 4.82 17.24 4.68
N PHE A 378 4.17 16.22 4.13
CA PHE A 378 3.32 16.36 2.95
C PHE A 378 2.16 17.30 3.25
N THR A 379 1.81 18.14 2.28
CA THR A 379 0.76 19.15 2.41
C THR A 379 -0.06 19.22 1.13
N VAL A 380 -1.23 19.83 1.20
CA VAL A 380 -2.08 20.06 0.04
C VAL A 380 -1.91 21.52 -0.42
N ASN A 381 -1.71 21.73 -1.70
CA ASN A 381 -1.61 23.06 -2.28
C ASN A 381 -3.00 23.65 -2.60
N LYS A 382 -3.04 24.88 -3.09
CA LYS A 382 -4.28 25.61 -3.43
C LYS A 382 -5.09 24.94 -4.55
N ASN A 383 -4.47 24.07 -5.34
CA ASN A 383 -5.12 23.35 -6.44
C ASN A 383 -5.67 21.98 -6.01
N GLY A 384 -5.53 21.59 -4.74
CA GLY A 384 -5.91 20.28 -4.25
C GLY A 384 -4.88 19.16 -4.50
N ASP A 385 -3.70 19.49 -5.04
CA ASP A 385 -2.62 18.51 -5.26
C ASP A 385 -1.81 18.34 -3.99
N ILE A 386 -1.32 17.14 -3.72
CA ILE A 386 -0.39 16.89 -2.62
C ILE A 386 1.01 17.33 -3.03
N ARG A 387 1.64 18.17 -2.21
CA ARG A 387 3.03 18.55 -2.36
C ARG A 387 3.91 17.64 -1.50
N PHE A 388 4.96 17.09 -2.10
CA PHE A 388 5.91 16.21 -1.40
C PHE A 388 6.60 16.94 -0.25
N GLY A 389 6.64 16.33 0.93
CA GLY A 389 7.28 16.91 2.11
C GLY A 389 8.81 16.92 1.99
N MET A 390 9.45 18.07 2.23
CA MET A 390 10.91 18.17 2.19
C MET A 390 11.60 17.28 3.21
N GLY A 391 10.93 16.94 4.32
CA GLY A 391 11.44 16.02 5.34
C GLY A 391 11.57 14.57 4.90
N ALA A 392 10.87 14.17 3.83
CA ALA A 392 11.00 12.85 3.21
C ALA A 392 12.18 12.76 2.23
N VAL A 393 12.85 13.89 1.92
CA VAL A 393 14.04 13.91 1.07
C VAL A 393 15.27 13.55 1.90
N LYS A 394 16.04 12.59 1.45
CA LYS A 394 17.21 12.07 2.15
C LYS A 394 18.26 13.15 2.44
N GLY A 395 18.63 13.29 3.70
CA GLY A 395 19.62 14.28 4.14
C GLY A 395 19.05 15.70 4.39
N VAL A 396 17.73 15.87 4.32
CA VAL A 396 17.05 17.13 4.62
C VAL A 396 16.40 17.03 6.02
N GLY A 397 17.04 17.65 7.00
CA GLY A 397 16.56 17.66 8.40
C GLY A 397 15.50 18.73 8.64
N LYS A 398 14.78 18.61 9.77
CA LYS A 398 13.71 19.53 10.16
C LYS A 398 14.21 20.99 10.25
N ALA A 399 15.36 21.24 10.86
CA ALA A 399 15.93 22.59 10.98
C ALA A 399 16.20 23.25 9.62
N ALA A 400 16.65 22.46 8.62
CA ALA A 400 16.87 22.95 7.26
C ALA A 400 15.55 23.36 6.60
N VAL A 401 14.49 22.60 6.81
CA VAL A 401 13.17 22.95 6.27
C VAL A 401 12.57 24.15 6.99
N ASP A 402 12.69 24.20 8.31
CA ASP A 402 12.14 25.29 9.14
C ASP A 402 12.74 26.64 8.71
N THR A 403 14.07 26.74 8.44
CA THR A 403 14.68 27.98 7.97
C THR A 403 14.17 28.40 6.58
N ILE A 404 13.96 27.42 5.67
CA ILE A 404 13.40 27.71 4.33
C ILE A 404 11.96 28.24 4.47
N VAL A 405 11.13 27.55 5.25
CA VAL A 405 9.71 27.87 5.43
C VAL A 405 9.54 29.23 6.13
N GLU A 406 10.31 29.50 7.17
CA GLU A 406 10.21 30.77 7.92
C GLU A 406 10.58 31.97 7.04
N ASN A 407 11.69 31.89 6.33
CA ASN A 407 12.14 33.00 5.50
C ASN A 407 11.23 33.25 4.28
N ARG A 408 10.55 32.23 3.74
CA ARG A 408 9.59 32.45 2.63
C ARG A 408 8.27 33.09 3.06
N LYS A 409 7.95 33.16 4.37
CA LYS A 409 6.74 33.86 4.85
C LYS A 409 6.79 35.36 4.50
N GLU A 410 7.97 35.94 4.48
CA GLU A 410 8.17 37.36 4.09
C GLU A 410 7.84 37.55 2.60
N ARG A 411 8.42 36.74 1.74
CA ARG A 411 8.16 36.65 0.30
C ARG A 411 8.69 35.33 -0.28
N SER A 412 8.09 34.84 -1.35
CA SER A 412 8.57 33.68 -2.08
C SER A 412 9.99 33.88 -2.61
N TYR A 413 10.76 32.80 -2.71
CA TYR A 413 12.07 32.81 -3.34
C TYR A 413 11.94 32.93 -4.84
N THR A 414 12.74 33.83 -5.44
CA THR A 414 12.73 34.09 -6.88
C THR A 414 13.85 33.39 -7.63
N SER A 415 14.92 33.00 -6.93
CA SER A 415 16.08 32.32 -7.51
C SER A 415 16.87 31.58 -6.43
N ILE A 416 17.82 30.74 -6.87
CA ILE A 416 18.77 30.07 -5.96
C ILE A 416 19.61 31.08 -5.17
N PHE A 417 19.89 32.24 -5.75
CA PHE A 417 20.65 33.31 -5.09
C PHE A 417 19.84 34.00 -4.00
N ASP A 418 18.54 34.23 -4.25
CA ASP A 418 17.64 34.79 -3.25
C ASP A 418 17.47 33.81 -2.07
N LEU A 419 17.32 32.51 -2.35
CA LEU A 419 17.29 31.46 -1.32
C LEU A 419 18.61 31.46 -0.52
N ALA A 420 19.75 31.45 -1.19
CA ALA A 420 21.06 31.43 -0.56
C ALA A 420 21.36 32.65 0.32
N LYS A 421 20.86 33.84 -0.05
CA LYS A 421 20.99 35.07 0.76
C LYS A 421 20.19 35.05 2.05
N ARG A 422 19.10 34.22 2.13
CA ARG A 422 18.08 34.33 3.19
C ARG A 422 18.07 33.15 4.16
N VAL A 423 18.62 31.99 3.81
CA VAL A 423 18.63 30.83 4.69
C VAL A 423 19.70 30.90 5.77
N ASP A 424 19.46 30.25 6.91
CA ASP A 424 20.47 30.14 7.97
C ASP A 424 21.39 28.94 7.72
N TYR A 425 22.64 29.18 7.41
CA TYR A 425 23.67 28.16 7.12
C TYR A 425 24.09 27.33 8.33
N LYS A 426 23.65 27.67 9.56
CA LYS A 426 23.83 26.81 10.73
C LYS A 426 22.81 25.67 10.72
N SER A 427 21.66 25.89 10.07
CA SER A 427 20.53 24.97 10.02
C SER A 427 20.50 24.12 8.76
N ILE A 428 21.06 24.61 7.64
CA ILE A 428 21.06 23.93 6.34
C ILE A 428 22.48 23.73 5.82
N ASN A 429 22.85 22.49 5.52
CA ASN A 429 24.16 22.15 4.97
C ASN A 429 24.13 21.98 3.44
N LYS A 430 25.33 21.90 2.81
CA LYS A 430 25.48 21.67 1.36
C LYS A 430 24.72 20.46 0.87
N LYS A 431 24.77 19.33 1.60
CA LYS A 431 24.10 18.09 1.21
C LYS A 431 22.57 18.24 1.16
N ALA A 432 21.98 19.01 2.06
CA ALA A 432 20.55 19.30 2.01
C ALA A 432 20.17 20.10 0.77
N PHE A 433 20.97 21.12 0.39
CA PHE A 433 20.78 21.84 -0.87
C PHE A 433 20.86 20.92 -2.09
N GLU A 434 21.89 20.06 -2.15
CA GLU A 434 22.07 19.09 -3.24
C GLU A 434 20.86 18.14 -3.33
N SER A 435 20.42 17.59 -2.21
CA SER A 435 19.27 16.67 -2.17
C SER A 435 17.96 17.36 -2.59
N ILE A 436 17.72 18.61 -2.15
CA ILE A 436 16.55 19.39 -2.56
C ILE A 436 16.60 19.68 -4.07
N ALA A 437 17.78 20.05 -4.62
CA ALA A 437 17.95 20.29 -6.06
C ALA A 437 17.68 19.02 -6.88
N LEU A 438 18.21 17.85 -6.45
CA LEU A 438 18.00 16.57 -7.13
C LEU A 438 16.52 16.14 -7.07
N ALA A 439 15.85 16.42 -5.97
CA ALA A 439 14.42 16.12 -5.80
C ALA A 439 13.49 17.06 -6.60
N GLY A 440 14.03 18.13 -7.22
CA GLY A 440 13.23 19.11 -7.96
C GLY A 440 12.77 20.31 -7.16
N GLY A 441 13.27 20.49 -5.93
CA GLY A 441 12.84 21.57 -5.04
C GLY A 441 13.09 22.98 -5.55
N PHE A 442 13.88 23.15 -6.62
CA PHE A 442 14.21 24.43 -7.27
C PHE A 442 13.62 24.56 -8.68
N ASP A 443 12.79 23.62 -9.11
CA ASP A 443 12.26 23.61 -10.50
C ASP A 443 11.33 24.82 -10.78
N SER A 444 10.79 25.45 -9.74
CA SER A 444 10.01 26.69 -9.87
C SER A 444 10.85 27.93 -10.17
N PHE A 445 12.18 27.85 -10.09
CA PHE A 445 13.04 29.00 -10.41
C PHE A 445 13.19 29.15 -11.93
N ALA A 446 12.72 30.27 -12.45
CA ALA A 446 12.79 30.55 -13.87
C ALA A 446 14.25 30.66 -14.40
N GLY A 447 14.48 30.10 -15.59
CA GLY A 447 15.76 30.18 -16.29
C GLY A 447 16.85 29.24 -15.79
N THR A 448 16.52 28.32 -14.88
CA THR A 448 17.43 27.25 -14.41
C THR A 448 16.82 25.88 -14.58
N HIS A 449 17.67 24.87 -14.71
CA HIS A 449 17.30 23.45 -14.70
C HIS A 449 18.26 22.62 -13.84
N ARG A 450 17.82 21.45 -13.37
CA ARG A 450 18.54 20.64 -12.36
C ARG A 450 20.01 20.38 -12.72
N ALA A 451 20.33 20.09 -14.01
CA ALA A 451 21.70 19.81 -14.44
C ALA A 451 22.67 20.98 -14.18
N GLN A 452 22.21 22.23 -14.28
CA GLN A 452 23.07 23.41 -14.06
C GLN A 452 23.59 23.48 -12.63
N TYR A 453 22.80 23.10 -11.64
CA TYR A 453 23.23 23.11 -10.23
C TYR A 453 24.44 22.21 -9.96
N PHE A 454 24.60 21.15 -10.74
CA PHE A 454 25.68 20.16 -10.58
C PHE A 454 26.79 20.31 -11.62
N TYR A 455 26.62 21.24 -12.56
CA TYR A 455 27.64 21.53 -13.57
C TYR A 455 28.82 22.26 -12.96
N ALA A 456 30.01 21.75 -13.21
CA ALA A 456 31.27 22.36 -12.84
C ALA A 456 31.98 22.86 -14.11
N GLU A 457 32.39 24.14 -14.11
CA GLU A 457 33.20 24.74 -15.15
C GLU A 457 34.67 24.33 -15.01
N THR A 458 35.58 25.07 -15.64
CA THR A 458 37.04 24.82 -15.63
C THR A 458 37.68 24.85 -14.24
N ASP A 459 37.05 25.49 -13.26
CA ASP A 459 37.49 25.54 -11.87
C ASP A 459 37.09 24.28 -11.04
N GLY A 460 36.33 23.37 -11.63
CA GLY A 460 35.90 22.12 -11.00
C GLY A 460 34.88 22.28 -9.85
N ILE A 461 34.35 23.50 -9.64
CA ILE A 461 33.40 23.79 -8.56
C ILE A 461 31.96 23.78 -9.11
N PRO A 462 31.06 22.95 -8.62
CA PRO A 462 29.66 22.95 -9.04
C PRO A 462 28.97 24.29 -8.81
N PHE A 463 28.08 24.68 -9.72
CA PHE A 463 27.37 25.98 -9.63
C PHE A 463 26.59 26.12 -8.31
N LEU A 464 25.94 25.09 -7.82
CA LEU A 464 25.24 25.12 -6.53
C LEU A 464 26.18 25.52 -5.37
N GLU A 465 27.40 24.99 -5.38
CA GLU A 465 28.39 25.34 -4.36
C GLU A 465 28.84 26.83 -4.49
N LYS A 466 28.97 27.34 -5.74
CA LYS A 466 29.23 28.75 -5.97
C LYS A 466 28.10 29.63 -5.41
N ALA A 467 26.83 29.22 -5.60
CA ALA A 467 25.67 29.93 -5.07
C ALA A 467 25.63 29.90 -3.52
N ILE A 468 25.96 28.77 -2.89
CA ILE A 468 26.05 28.66 -1.43
C ILE A 468 27.19 29.59 -0.88
N ARG A 469 28.38 29.55 -1.50
CA ARG A 469 29.51 30.42 -1.10
C ARG A 469 29.18 31.90 -1.26
N PHE A 470 28.46 32.26 -2.31
CA PHE A 470 27.97 33.62 -2.53
C PHE A 470 27.02 34.06 -1.41
N GLY A 471 26.01 33.21 -1.05
CA GLY A 471 25.07 33.49 0.03
C GLY A 471 25.77 33.70 1.38
N ASN A 472 26.74 32.83 1.71
CA ASN A 472 27.57 32.98 2.93
C ASN A 472 28.30 34.33 2.96
N LYS A 473 29.03 34.68 1.90
CA LYS A 473 29.74 35.97 1.79
C LYS A 473 28.79 37.13 1.94
N TYR A 474 27.61 37.07 1.31
CA TYR A 474 26.61 38.14 1.40
C TYR A 474 26.14 38.34 2.85
N GLN A 475 25.87 37.27 3.59
CA GLN A 475 25.46 37.35 4.99
C GLN A 475 26.58 37.83 5.90
N GLU A 476 27.84 37.42 5.69
CA GLU A 476 29.00 37.88 6.41
C GLU A 476 29.22 39.39 6.20
N SER A 477 29.11 39.88 4.96
CA SER A 477 29.20 41.28 4.62
C SER A 477 28.11 42.13 5.31
N LYS A 478 26.86 41.64 5.26
CA LYS A 478 25.72 42.33 5.91
C LYS A 478 25.90 42.40 7.43
N ASN A 479 26.35 41.31 8.07
CA ASN A 479 26.60 41.29 9.50
C ASN A 479 27.77 42.18 9.91
N SER A 480 28.83 42.28 9.09
CA SER A 480 29.96 43.15 9.32
C SER A 480 29.60 44.63 9.15
N ALA A 481 28.77 44.96 8.16
CA ALA A 481 28.24 46.31 7.97
C ALA A 481 27.33 46.77 9.12
N GLN A 482 26.56 45.85 9.72
CA GLN A 482 25.70 46.15 10.86
C GLN A 482 26.50 46.36 12.17
N MET A 483 27.70 45.79 12.29
CA MET A 483 28.61 46.04 13.43
C MET A 483 29.44 47.33 13.30
N SER A 484 29.56 47.89 12.11
CA SER A 484 30.24 49.17 11.86
C SER A 484 29.28 50.33 12.13
N LEU A 485 29.31 50.87 13.34
CA LEU A 485 28.49 52.03 13.77
C LEU A 485 28.90 53.36 13.14
N PHE A 486 29.95 53.40 12.33
CA PHE A 486 30.46 54.56 11.61
C PHE A 486 30.46 54.30 10.11
N GLY A 487 29.48 54.93 9.47
CA GLY A 487 29.15 54.79 8.08
C GLY A 487 30.29 55.02 7.09
N GLY A 488 30.09 54.46 5.90
CA GLY A 488 30.83 54.78 4.71
C GLY A 488 31.76 53.70 4.19
N ILE A 489 31.26 52.44 4.13
CA ILE A 489 31.77 51.54 3.12
C ILE A 489 30.62 51.38 2.14
N ASP A 490 30.82 51.85 0.90
CA ASP A 490 29.95 51.49 -0.23
C ASP A 490 29.64 49.99 -0.15
N GLU A 491 28.36 49.62 -0.17
CA GLU A 491 27.94 48.24 -0.34
C GLU A 491 28.57 47.74 -1.65
N ALA A 492 29.78 47.17 -1.55
CA ALA A 492 30.38 46.51 -2.68
C ALA A 492 29.38 45.37 -3.04
N GLU A 493 28.59 45.63 -4.07
CA GLU A 493 27.67 44.60 -4.60
C GLU A 493 28.50 43.36 -4.90
N ILE A 494 28.35 42.32 -4.07
CA ILE A 494 28.96 41.02 -4.34
C ILE A 494 28.23 40.45 -5.58
N PRO A 495 28.93 40.34 -6.72
CA PRO A 495 28.25 39.90 -7.95
C PRO A 495 27.75 38.48 -7.82
N GLU A 496 26.54 38.24 -8.30
CA GLU A 496 25.99 36.90 -8.37
C GLU A 496 26.80 36.03 -9.35
N PRO A 497 27.12 34.78 -9.00
CA PRO A 497 27.77 33.84 -9.92
C PRO A 497 26.96 33.67 -11.21
N MET A 498 27.64 33.58 -12.35
CA MET A 498 26.97 33.34 -13.62
C MET A 498 26.33 31.92 -13.62
N ILE A 499 25.09 31.82 -14.11
CA ILE A 499 24.44 30.52 -14.33
C ILE A 499 25.13 29.83 -15.50
N PRO A 500 25.69 28.61 -15.30
CA PRO A 500 26.45 27.96 -16.37
C PRO A 500 25.52 27.51 -17.51
N LYS A 501 26.05 27.51 -18.73
CA LYS A 501 25.35 26.95 -19.91
C LYS A 501 25.74 25.49 -20.05
N CYS A 502 24.79 24.58 -19.85
CA CYS A 502 24.97 23.17 -20.12
C CYS A 502 23.64 22.60 -20.62
N GLU A 503 23.70 21.40 -21.22
CA GLU A 503 22.51 20.66 -21.64
C GLU A 503 21.73 20.18 -20.39
N SER A 504 20.40 20.16 -20.48
CA SER A 504 19.56 19.54 -19.46
C SER A 504 19.78 18.02 -19.44
N TRP A 505 19.61 17.41 -18.27
CA TRP A 505 19.58 15.96 -18.20
C TRP A 505 18.43 15.41 -19.04
N GLY A 506 18.65 14.26 -19.70
CA GLY A 506 17.54 13.50 -20.25
C GLY A 506 16.62 13.01 -19.14
N ASN A 507 15.36 12.70 -19.49
CA ASN A 507 14.33 12.30 -18.55
C ASN A 507 14.78 11.17 -17.61
N LEU A 508 15.34 10.10 -18.15
CA LEU A 508 15.81 8.94 -17.38
C LEU A 508 16.89 9.31 -16.34
N GLU A 509 17.87 10.13 -16.72
CA GLU A 509 18.94 10.56 -15.80
C GLU A 509 18.40 11.45 -14.70
N GLN A 510 17.46 12.33 -15.00
CA GLN A 510 16.79 13.17 -14.02
C GLN A 510 16.01 12.32 -13.01
N LEU A 511 15.22 11.38 -13.48
CA LEU A 511 14.44 10.46 -12.65
C LEU A 511 15.34 9.55 -11.80
N ARG A 512 16.44 9.05 -12.35
CA ARG A 512 17.42 8.25 -11.61
C ARG A 512 17.99 9.03 -10.42
N ARG A 513 18.42 10.26 -10.64
CA ARG A 513 18.97 11.13 -9.61
C ARG A 513 17.92 11.55 -8.56
N GLU A 514 16.69 11.75 -8.98
CA GLU A 514 15.56 11.99 -8.09
C GLU A 514 15.35 10.78 -7.15
N LYS A 515 15.30 9.56 -7.72
CA LYS A 515 15.16 8.31 -6.95
C LYS A 515 16.29 8.10 -5.93
N GLU A 516 17.52 8.55 -6.20
CA GLU A 516 18.64 8.44 -5.25
C GLU A 516 18.37 9.16 -3.92
N VAL A 517 17.68 10.30 -3.96
CA VAL A 517 17.43 11.15 -2.78
C VAL A 517 16.02 11.03 -2.23
N VAL A 518 15.06 10.60 -3.04
CA VAL A 518 13.66 10.43 -2.62
C VAL A 518 13.31 8.97 -2.39
N GLY A 519 13.99 8.05 -3.09
CA GLY A 519 13.75 6.61 -3.04
C GLY A 519 12.73 6.09 -4.06
N ILE A 520 11.95 6.99 -4.66
CA ILE A 520 10.91 6.71 -5.67
C ILE A 520 11.00 7.74 -6.80
N TYR A 521 10.28 7.48 -7.89
CA TYR A 521 10.05 8.43 -8.97
C TYR A 521 8.83 9.30 -8.64
N ILE A 522 8.95 10.63 -8.71
CA ILE A 522 7.83 11.57 -8.44
C ILE A 522 7.51 12.39 -9.67
N SER A 523 8.53 12.90 -10.38
CA SER A 523 8.34 13.80 -11.53
C SER A 523 7.77 13.09 -12.76
N GLY A 524 7.81 11.76 -12.81
CA GLY A 524 7.37 10.89 -13.89
C GLY A 524 7.87 9.47 -13.66
N HIS A 525 7.60 8.57 -14.58
CA HIS A 525 8.11 7.19 -14.51
C HIS A 525 9.04 6.90 -15.71
N PRO A 526 10.11 6.10 -15.56
CA PRO A 526 10.99 5.75 -16.67
C PRO A 526 10.28 5.11 -17.87
N LEU A 527 9.13 4.48 -17.63
CA LEU A 527 8.30 3.86 -18.67
C LEU A 527 7.33 4.84 -19.38
N ASP A 528 7.24 6.09 -18.94
CA ASP A 528 6.32 7.08 -19.56
C ASP A 528 6.64 7.35 -21.02
N ASP A 529 7.93 7.30 -21.40
CA ASP A 529 8.37 7.39 -22.79
C ASP A 529 7.90 6.20 -23.66
N PHE A 530 7.40 5.12 -23.02
CA PHE A 530 6.94 3.89 -23.68
C PHE A 530 5.46 3.59 -23.44
N LYS A 531 4.68 4.58 -22.93
CA LYS A 531 3.28 4.39 -22.54
C LYS A 531 2.43 3.75 -23.66
N HIS A 532 2.61 4.18 -24.91
CA HIS A 532 1.87 3.64 -26.05
C HIS A 532 2.22 2.19 -26.35
N ALA A 533 3.51 1.84 -26.30
CA ALA A 533 3.93 0.45 -26.51
C ALA A 533 3.33 -0.47 -25.44
N ILE A 534 3.36 -0.05 -24.17
CA ILE A 534 2.80 -0.79 -23.03
C ILE A 534 1.27 -0.92 -23.18
N GLN A 535 0.58 0.18 -23.46
CA GLN A 535 -0.87 0.22 -23.56
C GLN A 535 -1.40 -0.67 -24.68
N HIS A 536 -0.72 -0.70 -25.83
CA HIS A 536 -1.17 -1.46 -27.00
C HIS A 536 -0.74 -2.93 -26.96
N TYR A 537 0.41 -3.25 -26.38
CA TYR A 537 1.00 -4.58 -26.54
C TYR A 537 1.14 -5.39 -25.24
N CYS A 538 0.93 -4.78 -24.06
CA CYS A 538 0.91 -5.53 -22.79
C CYS A 538 -0.52 -5.85 -22.35
N ASN A 539 -0.71 -7.03 -21.78
CA ASN A 539 -2.03 -7.51 -21.35
C ASN A 539 -2.10 -7.88 -19.87
N ILE A 540 -0.99 -7.77 -19.13
CA ILE A 540 -0.91 -8.03 -17.69
C ILE A 540 0.20 -7.15 -17.08
N ASN A 541 0.07 -6.81 -15.79
CA ASN A 541 1.08 -6.10 -15.01
C ASN A 541 1.93 -7.08 -14.20
N LEU A 542 3.17 -6.70 -13.85
CA LEU A 542 4.10 -7.56 -13.12
C LEU A 542 3.59 -7.92 -11.72
N SER A 543 2.83 -7.05 -11.06
CA SER A 543 2.22 -7.32 -9.75
C SER A 543 1.29 -8.54 -9.77
N GLN A 544 0.65 -8.83 -10.89
CA GLN A 544 -0.27 -9.97 -11.06
C GLN A 544 0.47 -11.32 -11.22
N LEU A 545 1.77 -11.31 -11.46
CA LEU A 545 2.60 -12.52 -11.59
C LEU A 545 3.01 -13.14 -10.25
N GLN A 546 2.66 -12.54 -9.13
CA GLN A 546 2.93 -13.09 -7.79
C GLN A 546 2.22 -14.44 -7.56
N ASN A 547 1.12 -14.72 -8.28
CA ASN A 547 0.45 -16.01 -8.28
C ASN A 547 0.24 -16.49 -9.72
N LEU A 548 1.06 -17.42 -10.17
CA LEU A 548 1.03 -17.97 -11.52
C LEU A 548 -0.08 -19.03 -11.75
N THR A 549 -0.66 -19.59 -10.71
CA THR A 549 -1.63 -20.70 -10.81
C THR A 549 -2.85 -20.36 -11.70
N PRO A 550 -3.53 -19.20 -11.54
CA PRO A 550 -4.67 -18.86 -12.39
C PRO A 550 -4.30 -18.50 -13.83
N LEU A 551 -3.00 -18.38 -14.11
CA LEU A 551 -2.46 -17.95 -15.40
C LEU A 551 -1.94 -19.13 -16.25
N ILE A 552 -2.01 -20.35 -15.75
CA ILE A 552 -1.53 -21.55 -16.46
C ILE A 552 -2.18 -21.64 -17.85
N ASN A 553 -1.35 -21.98 -18.85
CA ASN A 553 -1.67 -22.08 -20.29
C ASN A 553 -2.05 -20.76 -20.98
N ARG A 554 -1.93 -19.61 -20.33
CA ARG A 554 -2.12 -18.31 -20.97
C ARG A 554 -0.83 -17.78 -21.57
N GLU A 555 -0.94 -17.16 -22.74
CA GLU A 555 0.11 -16.31 -23.31
C GLU A 555 -0.06 -14.89 -22.82
N LEU A 556 0.98 -14.35 -22.22
CA LEU A 556 0.97 -13.07 -21.53
C LEU A 556 2.10 -12.18 -22.07
N THR A 557 1.88 -10.88 -21.98
CA THR A 557 2.83 -9.85 -22.40
C THR A 557 2.96 -8.80 -21.32
N VAL A 558 4.22 -8.51 -20.95
CA VAL A 558 4.58 -7.48 -19.98
C VAL A 558 5.66 -6.57 -20.56
N ALA A 559 5.81 -5.41 -19.97
CA ALA A 559 6.97 -4.54 -20.23
C ALA A 559 7.48 -3.97 -18.90
N GLY A 560 8.74 -3.59 -18.86
CA GLY A 560 9.38 -3.01 -17.68
C GLY A 560 10.83 -2.63 -17.91
N MET A 561 11.44 -2.08 -16.87
CA MET A 561 12.86 -1.77 -16.83
C MET A 561 13.61 -2.80 -15.98
N ILE A 562 14.78 -3.23 -16.42
CA ILE A 562 15.65 -4.12 -15.64
C ILE A 562 16.29 -3.34 -14.49
N THR A 563 16.01 -3.76 -13.25
CA THR A 563 16.54 -3.15 -12.02
C THR A 563 17.58 -3.99 -11.31
N ASP A 564 17.69 -5.27 -11.63
CA ASP A 564 18.75 -6.17 -11.15
C ASP A 564 19.01 -7.26 -12.20
N GLU A 565 20.27 -7.69 -12.35
CA GLU A 565 20.65 -8.78 -13.24
C GLU A 565 21.76 -9.64 -12.63
N GLN A 566 21.71 -10.93 -12.88
CA GLN A 566 22.77 -11.85 -12.47
C GLN A 566 22.96 -12.97 -13.50
N HIS A 567 24.21 -13.18 -13.87
CA HIS A 567 24.67 -14.28 -14.73
C HIS A 567 25.43 -15.32 -13.89
N ARG A 568 25.03 -16.57 -13.96
CA ARG A 568 25.60 -17.64 -13.14
C ARG A 568 25.83 -18.91 -13.97
N THR A 569 26.68 -19.81 -13.45
CA THR A 569 26.88 -21.14 -13.99
C THR A 569 26.49 -22.17 -12.95
N SER A 570 25.67 -23.14 -13.32
CA SER A 570 25.22 -24.22 -12.43
C SER A 570 26.38 -25.17 -12.10
N LYS A 571 26.23 -26.01 -11.07
CA LYS A 571 27.23 -27.06 -10.72
C LYS A 571 27.55 -28.00 -11.87
N ASN A 572 26.62 -28.17 -12.81
CA ASN A 572 26.77 -29.02 -13.99
C ASN A 572 27.37 -28.28 -15.22
N GLY A 573 27.88 -27.05 -15.03
CA GLY A 573 28.47 -26.24 -16.11
C GLY A 573 27.47 -25.54 -17.01
N SER A 574 26.16 -25.69 -16.80
CA SER A 574 25.13 -25.02 -17.62
C SER A 574 24.95 -23.57 -17.22
N PRO A 575 25.02 -22.61 -18.16
CA PRO A 575 24.80 -21.20 -17.85
C PRO A 575 23.31 -20.89 -17.63
N PHE A 576 23.04 -19.99 -16.72
CA PHE A 576 21.70 -19.45 -16.44
C PHE A 576 21.80 -18.03 -15.92
N GLY A 577 20.68 -17.32 -15.95
CA GLY A 577 20.62 -15.97 -15.40
C GLY A 577 19.24 -15.64 -14.88
N PHE A 578 19.19 -14.66 -14.03
CA PHE A 578 17.95 -14.06 -13.58
C PHE A 578 18.07 -12.54 -13.58
N PHE A 579 16.95 -11.89 -13.81
CA PHE A 579 16.85 -10.44 -13.79
C PHE A 579 15.51 -10.02 -13.23
N THR A 580 15.50 -8.90 -12.55
CA THR A 580 14.28 -8.29 -12.02
C THR A 580 13.79 -7.22 -13.00
N LEU A 581 12.56 -7.39 -13.46
CA LEU A 581 11.84 -6.40 -14.28
C LEU A 581 10.91 -5.61 -13.37
N GLU A 582 10.89 -4.28 -13.49
CA GLU A 582 10.04 -3.35 -12.73
C GLU A 582 9.14 -2.60 -13.72
N ASP A 583 7.80 -2.57 -13.45
CA ASP A 583 6.83 -1.76 -14.17
C ASP A 583 6.21 -0.68 -13.27
N TYR A 584 5.06 -0.11 -13.65
CA TYR A 584 4.37 0.90 -12.84
C TYR A 584 3.84 0.37 -11.50
N ASP A 585 3.49 -0.94 -11.45
CA ASP A 585 2.69 -1.53 -10.37
C ASP A 585 3.50 -2.51 -9.51
N GLY A 586 4.73 -2.87 -9.92
CA GLY A 586 5.54 -3.80 -9.16
C GLY A 586 6.76 -4.35 -9.89
N SER A 587 7.32 -5.40 -9.34
CA SER A 587 8.50 -6.07 -9.93
C SER A 587 8.34 -7.58 -9.90
N PHE A 588 9.00 -8.24 -10.85
CA PHE A 588 9.02 -9.69 -10.94
C PHE A 588 10.40 -10.20 -11.40
N GLU A 589 10.89 -11.28 -10.77
CA GLU A 589 12.15 -11.93 -11.14
C GLU A 589 11.93 -12.97 -12.22
N PHE A 590 12.46 -12.73 -13.42
CA PHE A 590 12.52 -13.70 -14.51
C PHE A 590 13.78 -14.53 -14.41
N ARG A 591 13.64 -15.84 -14.68
CA ARG A 591 14.73 -16.81 -14.64
C ARG A 591 14.87 -17.49 -15.99
N LEU A 592 16.05 -17.38 -16.61
CA LEU A 592 16.39 -17.97 -17.88
C LEU A 592 17.38 -19.12 -17.69
N PHE A 593 17.03 -20.29 -18.23
CA PHE A 593 17.89 -21.49 -18.15
C PHE A 593 18.23 -22.03 -19.53
N ASN A 594 19.39 -22.61 -19.65
CA ASN A 594 19.85 -23.38 -20.84
C ASN A 594 19.57 -22.64 -22.17
N LYS A 595 18.60 -23.13 -22.95
CA LYS A 595 18.27 -22.59 -24.28
C LYS A 595 17.75 -21.15 -24.18
N ASP A 596 16.82 -20.87 -23.25
CA ASP A 596 16.26 -19.55 -23.10
C ASP A 596 17.32 -18.52 -22.68
N TYR A 597 18.25 -18.94 -21.81
CA TYR A 597 19.40 -18.10 -21.46
C TYR A 597 20.31 -17.83 -22.67
N GLY A 598 20.61 -18.85 -23.49
CA GLY A 598 21.41 -18.69 -24.70
C GLY A 598 20.80 -17.70 -25.69
N GLU A 599 19.48 -17.72 -25.84
CA GLU A 599 18.74 -16.91 -26.79
C GLU A 599 18.51 -15.45 -26.29
N PHE A 600 18.18 -15.28 -25.00
CA PHE A 600 17.71 -14.00 -24.47
C PHE A 600 18.73 -13.26 -23.59
N ARG A 601 19.89 -13.83 -23.28
CA ARG A 601 20.89 -13.18 -22.41
C ARG A 601 21.33 -11.78 -22.86
N GLN A 602 21.28 -11.51 -24.18
CA GLN A 602 21.65 -10.21 -24.76
C GLN A 602 20.73 -9.07 -24.31
N TYR A 603 19.51 -9.39 -23.88
CA TYR A 603 18.54 -8.41 -23.34
C TYR A 603 18.70 -8.15 -21.86
N MET A 604 19.43 -9.01 -21.14
CA MET A 604 19.68 -8.86 -19.70
C MET A 604 20.76 -7.80 -19.46
N VAL A 605 20.38 -6.54 -19.55
CA VAL A 605 21.27 -5.39 -19.34
C VAL A 605 20.60 -4.45 -18.34
N MET A 606 21.31 -4.11 -17.26
CA MET A 606 20.84 -3.18 -16.24
C MET A 606 20.32 -1.88 -16.85
N GLY A 607 19.11 -1.46 -16.48
CA GLY A 607 18.47 -0.25 -17.00
C GLY A 607 17.86 -0.39 -18.39
N ALA A 608 17.94 -1.56 -19.04
CA ALA A 608 17.25 -1.79 -20.32
C ALA A 608 15.73 -1.88 -20.13
N PHE A 609 15.02 -1.33 -21.09
CA PHE A 609 13.56 -1.41 -21.18
C PHE A 609 13.16 -2.57 -22.09
N LEU A 610 12.42 -3.53 -21.55
CA LEU A 610 12.05 -4.75 -22.26
C LEU A 610 10.55 -4.92 -22.39
N PHE A 611 10.17 -5.48 -23.51
CA PHE A 611 8.90 -6.15 -23.76
C PHE A 611 9.14 -7.66 -23.75
N ILE A 612 8.35 -8.40 -22.98
CA ILE A 612 8.49 -9.86 -22.85
C ILE A 612 7.13 -10.51 -23.13
N LYS A 613 7.11 -11.41 -24.11
CA LYS A 613 6.01 -12.33 -24.36
C LYS A 613 6.38 -13.70 -23.80
N PHE A 614 5.51 -14.28 -22.99
CA PHE A 614 5.74 -15.57 -22.35
C PHE A 614 4.46 -16.37 -22.18
N LYS A 615 4.62 -17.65 -21.91
CA LYS A 615 3.53 -18.56 -21.53
C LYS A 615 3.75 -19.08 -20.12
N VAL A 616 2.70 -19.11 -19.31
CA VAL A 616 2.73 -19.80 -18.02
C VAL A 616 2.43 -21.28 -18.27
N VAL A 617 3.37 -22.14 -17.88
CA VAL A 617 3.26 -23.58 -18.05
C VAL A 617 3.26 -24.29 -16.70
N GLU A 618 2.69 -25.47 -16.65
CA GLU A 618 2.72 -26.29 -15.44
C GLU A 618 4.15 -26.60 -15.00
N GLY A 619 4.36 -26.76 -13.72
CA GLY A 619 5.63 -27.20 -13.16
C GLY A 619 6.04 -28.60 -13.61
N PHE A 620 7.32 -28.91 -13.45
CA PHE A 620 7.82 -30.25 -13.79
C PHE A 620 7.14 -31.32 -12.91
N LEU A 621 6.77 -32.43 -13.52
CA LEU A 621 6.26 -33.58 -12.79
C LEU A 621 7.44 -34.27 -12.10
N ASN A 622 7.38 -34.41 -10.79
CA ASN A 622 8.32 -35.22 -10.05
C ASN A 622 7.95 -36.70 -10.25
N ASN A 623 8.78 -37.44 -10.95
CA ASN A 623 8.52 -38.84 -11.27
C ASN A 623 8.48 -39.77 -10.03
N GLN A 624 9.05 -39.35 -8.91
CA GLN A 624 9.06 -40.13 -7.66
C GLN A 624 7.81 -39.85 -6.82
N THR A 625 7.36 -38.61 -6.74
CA THR A 625 6.21 -38.21 -5.89
C THR A 625 4.90 -38.08 -6.68
N GLN A 626 4.93 -38.14 -8.02
CA GLN A 626 3.80 -37.86 -8.92
C GLN A 626 3.15 -36.50 -8.70
N GLN A 627 3.83 -35.61 -8.00
CA GLN A 627 3.38 -34.22 -7.79
C GLN A 627 4.00 -33.28 -8.80
N ARG A 628 3.23 -32.30 -9.26
CA ARG A 628 3.74 -31.21 -10.10
C ARG A 628 4.32 -30.12 -9.21
N GLY A 629 5.46 -29.60 -9.62
CA GLY A 629 6.06 -28.41 -9.02
C GLY A 629 5.24 -27.14 -9.28
N GLU A 630 5.73 -26.02 -8.80
CA GLU A 630 5.10 -24.71 -9.04
C GLU A 630 5.07 -24.37 -10.54
N PRO A 631 4.02 -23.64 -11.00
CA PRO A 631 3.95 -23.16 -12.38
C PRO A 631 5.18 -22.32 -12.71
N ARG A 632 5.61 -22.36 -13.96
CA ARG A 632 6.79 -21.66 -14.43
C ARG A 632 6.52 -20.84 -15.67
N ILE A 633 7.33 -19.83 -15.88
CA ILE A 633 7.32 -18.98 -17.06
C ILE A 633 8.22 -19.57 -18.13
N GLN A 634 7.71 -19.70 -19.35
CA GLN A 634 8.44 -20.00 -20.57
C GLN A 634 8.43 -18.75 -21.43
N VAL A 635 9.61 -18.15 -21.64
CA VAL A 635 9.75 -16.96 -22.47
C VAL A 635 9.63 -17.35 -23.94
N LEU A 636 8.81 -16.63 -24.69
CA LEU A 636 8.57 -16.85 -26.11
C LEU A 636 9.25 -15.80 -26.98
N GLN A 637 9.32 -14.55 -26.48
CA GLN A 637 9.92 -13.43 -27.21
C GLN A 637 10.37 -12.36 -26.22
N MET A 638 11.51 -11.75 -26.50
CA MET A 638 11.99 -10.53 -25.86
C MET A 638 12.36 -9.51 -26.92
N GLU A 639 12.01 -8.26 -26.68
CA GLU A 639 12.37 -7.11 -27.53
C GLU A 639 12.71 -5.92 -26.65
N PHE A 640 13.60 -5.05 -27.14
CA PHE A 640 13.75 -3.74 -26.51
C PHE A 640 12.49 -2.92 -26.72
N LEU A 641 11.99 -2.32 -25.67
CA LEU A 641 10.68 -1.64 -25.65
C LEU A 641 10.62 -0.48 -26.65
N GLN A 642 11.76 0.15 -26.93
CA GLN A 642 11.90 1.19 -27.95
C GLN A 642 11.58 0.72 -29.38
N ASP A 643 11.75 -0.57 -29.66
CA ASP A 643 11.54 -1.15 -30.98
C ASP A 643 10.12 -1.71 -31.16
N VAL A 644 9.35 -1.84 -30.07
CA VAL A 644 8.07 -2.56 -30.05
C VAL A 644 7.04 -1.92 -30.99
N LEU A 645 6.88 -0.59 -30.94
CA LEU A 645 5.93 0.11 -31.80
C LEU A 645 6.25 -0.12 -33.28
N GLU A 646 7.52 -0.01 -33.68
CA GLU A 646 7.91 -0.20 -35.08
C GLU A 646 7.78 -1.66 -35.54
N LYS A 647 8.22 -2.62 -34.69
CA LYS A 647 8.23 -4.05 -35.04
C LYS A 647 6.86 -4.71 -34.99
N LEU A 648 6.02 -4.34 -34.02
CA LEU A 648 4.74 -5.01 -33.79
C LEU A 648 3.55 -4.29 -34.43
N SER A 649 3.63 -2.98 -34.76
CA SER A 649 2.58 -2.24 -35.42
C SER A 649 2.68 -2.47 -36.94
N LYS A 650 1.78 -3.26 -37.46
CA LYS A 650 1.73 -3.59 -38.90
C LYS A 650 0.86 -2.62 -39.69
N LYS A 651 -0.15 -2.01 -39.07
CA LYS A 651 -1.08 -1.06 -39.65
C LYS A 651 -1.74 -0.18 -38.59
N VAL A 652 -2.22 0.98 -38.99
CA VAL A 652 -3.14 1.81 -38.22
C VAL A 652 -4.47 1.94 -38.93
N THR A 653 -5.56 1.84 -38.20
CA THR A 653 -6.92 2.00 -38.70
C THR A 653 -7.58 3.18 -37.98
N PHE A 654 -8.04 4.17 -38.74
CA PHE A 654 -8.83 5.30 -38.24
C PHE A 654 -10.31 4.99 -38.31
N HIS A 655 -11.05 5.34 -37.26
CA HIS A 655 -12.48 5.16 -37.17
C HIS A 655 -13.19 6.51 -37.25
N LEU A 656 -14.10 6.66 -38.23
CA LEU A 656 -14.79 7.90 -38.51
C LEU A 656 -16.31 7.66 -38.48
N ASN A 657 -17.10 8.58 -37.93
CA ASN A 657 -18.53 8.57 -38.11
C ASN A 657 -18.85 9.33 -39.41
N ILE A 658 -19.77 8.85 -40.20
CA ILE A 658 -20.10 9.46 -41.47
C ILE A 658 -20.63 10.89 -41.32
N GLU A 659 -21.37 11.16 -40.25
CA GLU A 659 -21.93 12.47 -39.92
C GLU A 659 -20.85 13.53 -39.62
N ASP A 660 -19.70 13.11 -39.16
CA ASP A 660 -18.59 13.98 -38.75
C ASP A 660 -17.66 14.33 -39.93
N ILE A 661 -17.82 13.69 -41.08
CA ILE A 661 -16.93 13.87 -42.23
C ILE A 661 -17.15 15.26 -42.84
N SER A 662 -16.13 16.09 -42.74
CA SER A 662 -16.10 17.45 -43.29
C SER A 662 -14.76 17.77 -43.93
N GLN A 663 -14.71 18.83 -44.77
CA GLN A 663 -13.45 19.23 -45.40
C GLN A 663 -12.34 19.54 -44.39
N PRO A 664 -12.59 20.26 -43.27
CA PRO A 664 -11.57 20.47 -42.23
C PRO A 664 -11.04 19.17 -41.62
N MET A 665 -11.92 18.18 -41.44
CA MET A 665 -11.51 16.87 -40.91
C MET A 665 -10.63 16.11 -41.91
N ILE A 666 -10.98 16.12 -43.20
CA ILE A 666 -10.18 15.52 -44.28
C ILE A 666 -8.79 16.17 -44.33
N ASP A 667 -8.70 17.49 -44.24
CA ASP A 667 -7.44 18.22 -44.28
C ASP A 667 -6.61 17.97 -43.06
N LYS A 668 -7.22 17.79 -41.89
CA LYS A 668 -6.60 17.34 -40.66
C LYS A 668 -5.89 15.98 -40.83
N TYR A 669 -6.59 14.96 -41.32
CA TYR A 669 -6.01 13.62 -41.53
C TYR A 669 -4.93 13.62 -42.61
N LYS A 670 -5.08 14.41 -43.69
CA LYS A 670 -4.03 14.59 -44.69
C LYS A 670 -2.76 15.18 -44.08
N SER A 671 -2.91 16.20 -43.24
CA SER A 671 -1.79 16.83 -42.55
C SER A 671 -1.07 15.84 -41.66
N LEU A 672 -1.80 15.10 -40.81
CA LEU A 672 -1.27 14.05 -39.92
C LEU A 672 -0.46 13.01 -40.72
N VAL A 673 -1.04 12.41 -41.75
CA VAL A 673 -0.38 11.40 -42.56
C VAL A 673 0.84 11.97 -43.29
N SER A 674 0.77 13.19 -43.79
CA SER A 674 1.88 13.83 -44.52
C SER A 674 3.06 14.18 -43.61
N LYS A 675 2.80 14.55 -42.35
CA LYS A 675 3.80 14.89 -41.35
C LYS A 675 4.56 13.65 -40.84
N HIS A 676 3.88 12.50 -40.69
CA HIS A 676 4.43 11.29 -40.16
C HIS A 676 4.59 10.18 -41.23
N LYS A 677 5.15 10.50 -42.40
CA LYS A 677 5.40 9.54 -43.45
C LYS A 677 6.26 8.38 -43.01
N GLY A 678 5.89 7.14 -43.39
CA GLY A 678 6.59 5.92 -42.99
C GLY A 678 6.27 4.71 -43.85
N LYS A 679 6.30 3.53 -43.22
CA LYS A 679 6.15 2.23 -43.93
C LYS A 679 4.81 1.55 -43.65
N GLN A 680 4.17 1.84 -42.52
CA GLN A 680 2.94 1.17 -42.10
C GLN A 680 1.72 1.73 -42.82
N PRO A 681 0.86 0.88 -43.42
CA PRO A 681 -0.32 1.30 -44.16
C PRO A 681 -1.39 1.86 -43.21
N VAL A 682 -2.14 2.83 -43.75
CA VAL A 682 -3.28 3.48 -43.09
C VAL A 682 -4.59 2.97 -43.70
N TYR A 683 -5.52 2.56 -42.83
CA TYR A 683 -6.85 2.12 -43.16
C TYR A 683 -7.88 3.07 -42.53
N PHE A 684 -9.08 3.11 -43.11
CA PHE A 684 -10.20 3.86 -42.56
C PHE A 684 -11.41 2.94 -42.43
N VAL A 685 -12.14 3.09 -41.33
CA VAL A 685 -13.45 2.46 -41.13
C VAL A 685 -14.45 3.58 -40.88
N VAL A 686 -15.42 3.71 -41.77
CA VAL A 686 -16.49 4.69 -41.64
C VAL A 686 -17.73 4.00 -41.06
N HIS A 687 -18.22 4.56 -39.95
CA HIS A 687 -19.38 4.05 -39.22
C HIS A 687 -20.62 4.90 -39.54
N HIS A 688 -21.74 4.26 -39.83
CA HIS A 688 -23.06 4.86 -39.84
C HIS A 688 -23.84 4.33 -38.63
N LYS A 689 -24.08 5.20 -37.66
CA LYS A 689 -24.60 4.77 -36.34
C LYS A 689 -26.04 4.28 -36.40
N GLU A 690 -26.89 4.97 -37.19
CA GLU A 690 -28.33 4.65 -37.30
C GLU A 690 -28.57 3.27 -37.89
N ASP A 691 -27.83 2.89 -38.93
CA ASP A 691 -28.00 1.61 -39.64
C ASP A 691 -27.04 0.51 -39.17
N ASN A 692 -26.14 0.82 -38.22
CA ASN A 692 -25.07 -0.08 -37.71
C ASN A 692 -24.21 -0.67 -38.86
N ILE A 693 -23.91 0.15 -39.88
CA ILE A 693 -23.11 -0.23 -41.06
C ILE A 693 -21.67 0.25 -40.86
N HIS A 694 -20.71 -0.59 -41.25
CA HIS A 694 -19.30 -0.28 -41.24
C HIS A 694 -18.72 -0.43 -42.65
N LEU A 695 -18.17 0.65 -43.21
CA LEU A 695 -17.49 0.63 -44.48
C LEU A 695 -15.97 0.62 -44.28
N ASN A 696 -15.33 -0.46 -44.68
CA ASN A 696 -13.87 -0.55 -44.66
C ASN A 696 -13.30 0.06 -45.96
N MET A 697 -12.39 1.03 -45.79
CA MET A 697 -11.69 1.68 -46.89
C MET A 697 -10.22 1.34 -46.85
N ASP A 698 -9.78 0.49 -47.75
CA ASP A 698 -8.38 0.12 -47.89
C ASP A 698 -7.64 1.16 -48.76
N ASN A 699 -6.63 1.80 -48.21
CA ASN A 699 -5.79 2.74 -48.95
C ASN A 699 -4.32 2.34 -48.83
N ALA A 700 -3.86 1.50 -49.76
CA ALA A 700 -2.47 1.02 -49.79
C ALA A 700 -1.43 2.11 -50.10
N GLN A 701 -1.85 3.32 -50.52
CA GLN A 701 -0.92 4.41 -50.87
C GLN A 701 -0.52 5.27 -49.66
N LEU A 702 -1.41 5.39 -48.65
CA LEU A 702 -1.12 6.16 -47.46
C LEU A 702 -0.33 5.31 -46.45
N LYS A 703 0.86 5.80 -46.07
CA LYS A 703 1.73 5.12 -45.13
C LYS A 703 2.26 6.10 -44.10
N VAL A 704 2.33 5.65 -42.82
CA VAL A 704 2.84 6.44 -41.69
C VAL A 704 3.95 5.69 -40.94
N SER A 705 4.70 6.43 -40.14
CA SER A 705 5.63 5.87 -39.13
C SER A 705 4.89 5.85 -37.79
N ILE A 706 4.57 4.67 -37.29
CA ILE A 706 3.90 4.49 -36.00
C ILE A 706 4.96 4.57 -34.90
N ASN A 707 5.06 5.74 -34.26
CA ASN A 707 5.96 6.03 -33.17
C ASN A 707 5.23 6.91 -32.10
N ASN A 708 5.86 7.18 -30.96
CA ASN A 708 5.24 7.95 -29.90
C ASN A 708 4.73 9.31 -30.37
N ALA A 709 5.53 10.07 -31.14
CA ALA A 709 5.14 11.40 -31.60
C ALA A 709 3.87 11.36 -32.49
N PHE A 710 3.71 10.32 -33.30
CA PHE A 710 2.50 10.12 -34.08
C PHE A 710 1.30 9.79 -33.21
N LEU A 711 1.47 8.89 -32.23
CA LEU A 711 0.39 8.46 -31.35
C LEU A 711 -0.03 9.58 -30.37
N ASP A 712 0.94 10.34 -29.84
CA ASP A 712 0.68 11.54 -29.02
C ASP A 712 -0.14 12.58 -29.81
N GLU A 713 0.17 12.79 -31.10
CA GLU A 713 -0.58 13.71 -31.95
C GLU A 713 -2.00 13.22 -32.23
N LEU A 714 -2.19 11.90 -32.42
CA LEU A 714 -3.52 11.31 -32.54
C LEU A 714 -4.36 11.51 -31.26
N GLU A 715 -3.78 11.27 -30.10
CA GLU A 715 -4.45 11.49 -28.81
C GLU A 715 -4.78 12.97 -28.60
N ALA A 716 -3.83 13.86 -28.80
CA ALA A 716 -4.04 15.31 -28.66
C ALA A 716 -5.15 15.84 -29.55
N GLN A 717 -5.31 15.26 -30.73
CA GLN A 717 -6.36 15.60 -31.68
C GLN A 717 -7.64 14.78 -31.50
N SER A 718 -7.75 13.96 -30.45
CA SER A 718 -8.90 13.09 -30.16
C SER A 718 -9.29 12.19 -31.34
N VAL A 719 -8.31 11.67 -32.08
CA VAL A 719 -8.55 10.75 -33.21
C VAL A 719 -8.82 9.36 -32.68
N VAL A 720 -9.92 8.73 -33.13
CA VAL A 720 -10.22 7.33 -32.76
C VAL A 720 -9.48 6.41 -33.72
N TYR A 721 -8.65 5.55 -33.19
CA TYR A 721 -7.81 4.63 -33.95
C TYR A 721 -7.62 3.29 -33.26
N ASN A 722 -7.20 2.27 -33.99
CA ASN A 722 -6.61 1.07 -33.46
C ASN A 722 -5.35 0.67 -34.24
N LEU A 723 -4.43 -0.03 -33.55
CA LEU A 723 -3.26 -0.63 -34.16
C LEU A 723 -3.56 -2.11 -34.47
N ASN A 724 -3.12 -2.57 -35.63
CA ASN A 724 -3.41 -3.91 -36.12
C ASN A 724 -4.91 -4.22 -36.14
N ASN A 725 -5.36 -5.31 -35.51
CA ASN A 725 -6.75 -5.72 -35.35
C ASN A 725 -7.20 -5.67 -33.88
N GLN A 726 -6.66 -4.76 -33.08
CA GLN A 726 -7.05 -4.66 -31.69
C GLN A 726 -8.50 -4.20 -31.55
N PRO A 727 -9.26 -4.72 -30.57
CA PRO A 727 -10.65 -4.30 -30.35
C PRO A 727 -10.72 -2.81 -29.96
N LEU A 728 -11.72 -2.12 -30.51
CA LEU A 728 -12.01 -0.71 -30.22
C LEU A 728 -12.43 -0.46 -28.75
N GLU A 729 -13.00 -1.46 -28.08
CA GLU A 729 -13.53 -1.36 -26.72
C GLU A 729 -12.51 -0.86 -25.69
N LYS A 730 -11.23 -1.17 -25.89
CA LYS A 730 -10.15 -0.65 -25.02
C LYS A 730 -9.97 0.88 -25.07
N PHE A 731 -10.47 1.55 -26.08
CA PHE A 731 -10.29 2.98 -26.33
C PHE A 731 -11.53 3.82 -26.05
N ILE A 732 -12.74 3.23 -26.13
CA ILE A 732 -14.01 3.90 -25.87
C ILE A 732 -14.25 4.11 -24.37
N ALA A 733 -13.84 3.19 -23.52
CA ALA A 733 -14.05 3.27 -22.08
C ALA A 733 -13.39 4.49 -21.41
N LYS A 734 -12.23 4.95 -21.92
CA LYS A 734 -11.54 6.14 -21.38
C LYS A 734 -12.20 7.48 -21.77
N LYS A 735 -13.06 7.51 -22.81
CA LYS A 735 -13.73 8.75 -23.26
C LYS A 735 -15.04 9.04 -22.53
N VAL A 736 -15.67 8.02 -21.97
CA VAL A 736 -16.94 8.17 -21.22
C VAL A 736 -16.69 8.77 -19.84
N GLU A 737 -15.55 8.45 -19.19
CA GLU A 737 -15.22 9.03 -17.87
C GLU A 737 -14.84 10.51 -17.90
N THR A 738 -14.48 11.07 -19.08
CA THR A 738 -14.10 12.49 -19.21
C THR A 738 -15.22 13.40 -19.73
N GLN A 739 -16.39 12.86 -20.10
CA GLN A 739 -17.52 13.66 -20.63
C GLN A 739 -18.73 13.77 -19.68
N GLU A 740 -18.70 13.15 -18.49
CA GLU A 740 -19.77 13.30 -17.50
C GLU A 740 -19.59 14.47 -16.51
N GLU A 741 -18.58 15.34 -16.71
CA GLU A 741 -18.35 16.52 -15.85
C GLU A 741 -18.73 17.88 -16.48
N GLU A 742 -19.58 17.92 -17.51
CA GLU A 742 -20.23 19.17 -17.94
C GLU A 742 -21.76 19.03 -18.03
N GLU A 743 -22.44 19.04 -16.86
CA GLU A 743 -23.85 19.43 -16.81
C GLU A 743 -23.93 20.97 -16.70
N PRO A 744 -24.73 21.63 -17.56
CA PRO A 744 -24.89 23.07 -17.49
C PRO A 744 -25.76 23.46 -16.29
N ALA A 745 -25.36 24.54 -15.64
CA ALA A 745 -26.09 25.23 -14.58
C ALA A 745 -27.56 25.42 -14.96
N ILE A 746 -28.47 24.91 -14.12
CA ILE A 746 -29.89 25.22 -14.20
C ILE A 746 -30.09 26.64 -13.63
N GLU A 747 -30.46 27.57 -14.48
CA GLU A 747 -30.97 28.89 -14.14
C GLU A 747 -32.18 28.77 -13.19
N GLU A 748 -32.09 29.47 -12.06
CA GLU A 748 -33.20 29.74 -11.17
C GLU A 748 -34.31 30.45 -11.94
N LEU A 749 -35.43 29.79 -12.16
CA LEU A 749 -36.71 30.44 -12.44
C LEU A 749 -37.39 30.69 -11.11
N GLY A 750 -37.37 31.96 -10.69
CA GLY A 750 -38.19 32.46 -9.61
C GLY A 750 -39.69 32.36 -9.96
N LEU A 751 -40.43 31.87 -8.99
CA LEU A 751 -41.86 32.18 -8.86
C LEU A 751 -42.14 32.50 -7.38
N SER A 752 -42.48 33.76 -7.23
CA SER A 752 -43.23 34.29 -6.12
C SER A 752 -44.66 33.69 -6.11
N ASP A 753 -45.10 33.13 -5.01
CA ASP A 753 -46.23 33.54 -4.15
C ASP A 753 -46.39 32.54 -3.00
#